data_54e15bd27025d8e08527ef32d7f89137
#
_entry.id   54e15bd27025d8e08527ef32d7f89137
#
_cell.length_a   1.000
_cell.length_b   1.000
_cell.length_c   1.000
_cell.angle_alpha   90.00
_cell.angle_beta   90.00
_cell.angle_gamma   90.00
#
_symmetry.space_group_name_H-M   'P 1'
#
loop_
_entity.id
_entity.type
_entity.pdbx_description
1 polymer ?
#
loop_
_entity_poly.entity_id
_entity_poly.type
_entity_poly.pdbx_seq_one_letter_code
_entity_poly.pdbx_strand_id
1 'polypeptide(L)'
;MTLIDFLSDTVTIKKLNEQATVGSAQLLLGVNGTARAASIAALYRKNPRPMLIISDTQVHADQFFDDLSSLLEDLVYNFPAEESIATEMAISSSELRLQRVQTLLALKTEKPIIVVTSLAGAERLVPKKQSLEQAHLHVKVGDAYNLNVIKNTLMMMGYTPTKLVQTPGEFAHRGSIVDVYPITFDDPIRLDFFDDELDQLKSFDVATQKSTTSFDEINIEPATDFIVSEHQYDQAKLAIESAFSDYRTNLSGVDKKHATDGFAPTQYMLNERERGSVLVPYAPFFFDGQTTLLDYFPTDSLIIIDEYTRLMETRLQQMTRDQEWIEQQIEAYQLLPKQTWRTEITDLLASNQHATIYLANFQRGLNRIKFTNVEEVTTRPANQYYGQIPALKNDLIYAQESGITMVLLIPDAKRRANFSRSLSELEVPVTETRDIVKNQVQIMPGELSAGFEWPKLHLTVLTTHELFTQAKHSAPRTRKIANSERLKSYNELNVGDYVVHINHGIGRYEGLQTIEADGGKQDYLTIAYQQNAKIFIPVTQLNLIQKYVGASDVAKKPKLNKLGGSEWAKTKRQVAAKIEDIADDLLELYAKREAQQGYVFPPDDHAQIKFDDSFGYPETPDQIRSIEEIKVDMQKLRPMDRLLVGDVGFGKTEVALRAVFKAAHSGKQVAFLAPTTILVQQHYETMLARFSDFPEIKIGVLSRFQTPTQNKMIIEQLQNHEIDVVVGTHRLLS
;
A
#
# COMPACT_ATOMS: atom_id res chain seq x y z
N MET A 1 -31.91 -14.44 -7.78
CA MET A 1 -31.09 -15.28 -6.87
C MET A 1 -29.63 -15.06 -7.22
N THR A 2 -28.86 -14.49 -6.32
CA THR A 2 -27.41 -14.26 -6.56
C THR A 2 -26.65 -15.59 -6.62
N LEU A 3 -25.35 -15.55 -7.02
CA LEU A 3 -24.47 -16.72 -6.97
C LEU A 3 -24.38 -17.31 -5.56
N ILE A 4 -24.32 -16.42 -4.56
CA ILE A 4 -24.25 -16.82 -3.14
C ILE A 4 -25.56 -17.50 -2.72
N ASP A 5 -26.72 -16.94 -3.09
CA ASP A 5 -28.03 -17.55 -2.77
C ASP A 5 -28.19 -18.92 -3.41
N PHE A 6 -27.73 -19.09 -4.69
CA PHE A 6 -27.72 -20.36 -5.38
C PHE A 6 -26.92 -21.42 -4.62
N LEU A 7 -25.71 -21.07 -4.19
CA LEU A 7 -24.83 -21.99 -3.44
C LEU A 7 -25.36 -22.24 -2.02
N SER A 8 -25.93 -21.25 -1.35
CA SER A 8 -26.45 -21.37 0.02
C SER A 8 -27.60 -22.38 0.15
N ASP A 9 -28.30 -22.62 -0.93
CA ASP A 9 -29.38 -23.62 -0.98
C ASP A 9 -28.94 -25.07 -1.26
N THR A 10 -27.64 -25.26 -1.53
CA THR A 10 -27.10 -26.62 -1.75
C THR A 10 -27.14 -27.47 -0.49
N VAL A 11 -27.24 -28.78 -0.69
CA VAL A 11 -27.30 -29.76 0.42
C VAL A 11 -25.99 -29.69 1.24
N THR A 12 -24.86 -29.54 0.61
CA THR A 12 -23.55 -29.45 1.27
C THR A 12 -23.49 -28.25 2.22
N ILE A 13 -23.84 -27.04 1.74
CA ILE A 13 -23.79 -25.83 2.56
C ILE A 13 -24.80 -25.90 3.71
N LYS A 14 -25.98 -26.44 3.48
CA LYS A 14 -27.01 -26.66 4.54
C LYS A 14 -26.49 -27.58 5.65
N LYS A 15 -25.93 -28.74 5.30
CA LYS A 15 -25.37 -29.69 6.27
C LYS A 15 -24.20 -29.08 7.06
N LEU A 16 -23.26 -28.39 6.37
CA LEU A 16 -22.14 -27.74 7.05
C LEU A 16 -22.62 -26.72 8.08
N ASN A 17 -23.62 -25.92 7.74
CA ASN A 17 -24.20 -24.96 8.69
C ASN A 17 -24.94 -25.60 9.86
N GLU A 18 -25.76 -26.63 9.60
CA GLU A 18 -26.54 -27.35 10.64
C GLU A 18 -25.60 -28.02 11.65
N GLN A 19 -24.46 -28.52 11.22
CA GLN A 19 -23.50 -29.24 12.07
C GLN A 19 -22.39 -28.36 12.64
N ALA A 20 -22.36 -27.07 12.31
CA ALA A 20 -21.38 -26.12 12.82
C ALA A 20 -21.76 -25.64 14.22
N THR A 21 -21.64 -26.53 15.19
CA THR A 21 -21.88 -26.30 16.62
C THR A 21 -20.57 -26.05 17.36
N VAL A 22 -20.62 -25.42 18.51
CA VAL A 22 -19.47 -25.13 19.38
C VAL A 22 -18.65 -26.43 19.59
N GLY A 23 -17.35 -26.35 19.34
CA GLY A 23 -16.39 -27.46 19.46
C GLY A 23 -16.46 -28.49 18.32
N SER A 24 -17.32 -28.32 17.31
CA SER A 24 -17.36 -29.23 16.16
C SER A 24 -16.18 -28.96 15.21
N ALA A 25 -15.64 -30.03 14.64
CA ALA A 25 -14.66 -29.97 13.58
C ALA A 25 -15.22 -30.69 12.33
N GLN A 26 -15.34 -29.98 11.23
CA GLN A 26 -15.85 -30.52 9.97
C GLN A 26 -14.80 -30.44 8.88
N LEU A 27 -14.89 -31.28 7.87
CA LEU A 27 -13.99 -31.30 6.72
C LEU A 27 -14.79 -31.14 5.44
N LEU A 28 -14.42 -30.17 4.62
CA LEU A 28 -14.91 -29.98 3.26
C LEU A 28 -13.79 -30.27 2.28
N LEU A 29 -13.91 -31.39 1.55
CA LEU A 29 -12.93 -31.87 0.60
C LEU A 29 -13.25 -31.47 -0.84
N GLY A 30 -12.23 -31.16 -1.62
CA GLY A 30 -12.27 -31.03 -3.09
C GLY A 30 -12.84 -29.69 -3.59
N VAL A 31 -12.96 -28.67 -2.73
CA VAL A 31 -13.25 -27.31 -3.16
C VAL A 31 -11.96 -26.59 -3.51
N ASN A 32 -11.84 -26.12 -4.76
CA ASN A 32 -10.63 -25.51 -5.31
C ASN A 32 -10.83 -24.03 -5.65
N GLY A 33 -9.76 -23.24 -5.53
CA GLY A 33 -9.70 -21.86 -5.99
C GLY A 33 -10.82 -20.97 -5.42
N THR A 34 -11.39 -20.13 -6.25
CA THR A 34 -12.45 -19.16 -5.88
C THR A 34 -13.77 -19.83 -5.45
N ALA A 35 -13.98 -21.11 -5.79
CA ALA A 35 -15.12 -21.85 -5.26
C ALA A 35 -15.09 -21.96 -3.72
N ARG A 36 -13.89 -21.86 -3.08
CA ARG A 36 -13.75 -21.76 -1.61
C ARG A 36 -14.39 -20.48 -1.08
N ALA A 37 -13.98 -19.33 -1.65
CA ALA A 37 -14.55 -18.04 -1.25
C ALA A 37 -16.08 -18.01 -1.48
N ALA A 38 -16.55 -18.51 -2.62
CA ALA A 38 -17.97 -18.61 -2.93
C ALA A 38 -18.73 -19.52 -1.92
N SER A 39 -18.10 -20.65 -1.50
CA SER A 39 -18.67 -21.54 -0.47
C SER A 39 -18.72 -20.87 0.90
N ILE A 40 -17.70 -20.12 1.30
CA ILE A 40 -17.65 -19.37 2.54
C ILE A 40 -18.73 -18.27 2.54
N ALA A 41 -18.85 -17.52 1.44
CA ALA A 41 -19.90 -16.52 1.29
C ALA A 41 -21.30 -17.13 1.39
N ALA A 42 -21.50 -18.34 0.84
CA ALA A 42 -22.74 -19.08 0.94
C ALA A 42 -23.02 -19.57 2.37
N LEU A 43 -22.00 -20.02 3.10
CA LEU A 43 -22.12 -20.35 4.54
C LEU A 43 -22.55 -19.15 5.36
N TYR A 44 -21.90 -18.01 5.12
CA TYR A 44 -22.24 -16.74 5.79
C TYR A 44 -23.67 -16.29 5.48
N ARG A 45 -24.04 -16.32 4.20
CA ARG A 45 -25.39 -15.93 3.74
C ARG A 45 -26.49 -16.76 4.40
N LYS A 46 -26.22 -18.05 4.61
CA LYS A 46 -27.18 -18.99 5.23
C LYS A 46 -27.35 -18.77 6.72
N ASN A 47 -26.25 -18.45 7.41
CA ASN A 47 -26.22 -18.20 8.86
C ASN A 47 -25.19 -17.12 9.18
N PRO A 48 -25.61 -15.82 9.13
CA PRO A 48 -24.70 -14.71 9.41
C PRO A 48 -24.18 -14.77 10.85
N ARG A 49 -22.87 -14.97 11.00
CA ARG A 49 -22.12 -14.98 12.25
C ARG A 49 -20.69 -14.57 12.01
N PRO A 50 -19.94 -14.11 13.02
CA PRO A 50 -18.53 -13.79 12.84
C PRO A 50 -17.76 -15.01 12.34
N MET A 51 -16.91 -14.80 11.31
CA MET A 51 -16.08 -15.86 10.72
C MET A 51 -14.64 -15.42 10.68
N LEU A 52 -13.71 -16.34 11.01
CA LEU A 52 -12.27 -16.15 10.87
C LEU A 52 -11.73 -17.17 9.87
N ILE A 53 -11.07 -16.69 8.82
CA ILE A 53 -10.41 -17.52 7.82
C ILE A 53 -8.91 -17.42 8.03
N ILE A 54 -8.24 -18.55 8.21
CA ILE A 54 -6.80 -18.66 8.41
C ILE A 54 -6.19 -19.38 7.21
N SER A 55 -5.34 -18.69 6.46
CA SER A 55 -4.57 -19.20 5.33
C SER A 55 -3.09 -19.38 5.70
N ASP A 56 -2.37 -20.16 4.92
CA ASP A 56 -0.95 -20.44 5.13
C ASP A 56 -0.05 -19.20 4.93
N THR A 57 -0.35 -18.37 3.93
CA THR A 57 0.43 -17.18 3.56
C THR A 57 -0.44 -15.93 3.46
N GLN A 58 0.19 -14.75 3.51
CA GLN A 58 -0.51 -13.48 3.31
C GLN A 58 -1.08 -13.38 1.89
N VAL A 59 -0.39 -13.90 0.88
CA VAL A 59 -0.87 -13.89 -0.51
C VAL A 59 -2.20 -14.64 -0.68
N HIS A 60 -2.34 -15.81 -0.04
CA HIS A 60 -3.58 -16.55 -0.07
C HIS A 60 -4.69 -15.89 0.77
N ALA A 61 -4.33 -15.26 1.89
CA ALA A 61 -5.27 -14.46 2.67
C ALA A 61 -5.81 -13.28 1.84
N ASP A 62 -4.94 -12.54 1.13
CA ASP A 62 -5.33 -11.43 0.28
C ASP A 62 -6.25 -11.90 -0.88
N GLN A 63 -6.01 -13.07 -1.47
CA GLN A 63 -6.91 -13.64 -2.47
C GLN A 63 -8.31 -13.93 -1.91
N PHE A 64 -8.40 -14.50 -0.70
CA PHE A 64 -9.69 -14.69 -0.03
C PHE A 64 -10.38 -13.37 0.27
N PHE A 65 -9.61 -12.38 0.72
CA PHE A 65 -10.13 -11.05 1.02
C PHE A 65 -10.72 -10.38 -0.22
N ASP A 66 -10.01 -10.42 -1.35
CA ASP A 66 -10.46 -9.82 -2.62
C ASP A 66 -11.73 -10.51 -3.14
N ASP A 67 -11.73 -11.85 -3.20
CA ASP A 67 -12.88 -12.62 -3.68
C ASP A 67 -14.11 -12.47 -2.78
N LEU A 68 -13.93 -12.52 -1.45
CA LEU A 68 -15.03 -12.35 -0.50
C LEU A 68 -15.55 -10.92 -0.47
N SER A 69 -14.69 -9.90 -0.58
CA SER A 69 -15.10 -8.50 -0.67
C SER A 69 -15.91 -8.22 -1.93
N SER A 70 -15.56 -8.87 -3.05
CA SER A 70 -16.36 -8.81 -4.28
C SER A 70 -17.76 -9.44 -4.14
N LEU A 71 -17.91 -10.43 -3.24
CA LEU A 71 -19.16 -11.14 -3.01
C LEU A 71 -20.02 -10.54 -1.90
N LEU A 72 -19.41 -9.96 -0.85
CA LEU A 72 -20.06 -9.55 0.39
C LEU A 72 -19.79 -8.10 0.78
N GLU A 73 -19.08 -7.33 -0.08
CA GLU A 73 -18.80 -5.90 0.10
C GLU A 73 -18.15 -5.58 1.46
N ASP A 74 -18.70 -4.63 2.21
CA ASP A 74 -18.14 -4.07 3.46
C ASP A 74 -18.15 -5.02 4.68
N LEU A 75 -18.52 -6.27 4.50
CA LEU A 75 -18.57 -7.26 5.58
C LEU A 75 -17.26 -8.02 5.80
N VAL A 76 -16.27 -7.81 4.94
CA VAL A 76 -15.00 -8.54 4.93
C VAL A 76 -13.86 -7.63 5.36
N TYR A 77 -13.04 -8.10 6.29
CA TYR A 77 -11.89 -7.39 6.82
C TYR A 77 -10.61 -8.22 6.67
N ASN A 78 -9.51 -7.57 6.39
CA ASN A 78 -8.19 -8.20 6.32
C ASN A 78 -7.39 -7.89 7.59
N PHE A 79 -6.83 -8.93 8.22
CA PHE A 79 -5.88 -8.80 9.34
C PHE A 79 -4.49 -9.28 8.90
N PRO A 80 -3.74 -8.45 8.18
CA PRO A 80 -2.45 -8.85 7.61
C PRO A 80 -1.34 -8.82 8.65
N ALA A 81 -0.36 -9.72 8.49
CA ALA A 81 0.87 -9.70 9.26
C ALA A 81 2.07 -10.06 8.40
N GLU A 82 3.24 -9.56 8.78
CA GLU A 82 4.50 -9.95 8.16
C GLU A 82 4.84 -11.41 8.51
N GLU A 83 5.25 -12.18 7.52
CA GLU A 83 5.54 -13.61 7.70
C GLU A 83 6.80 -13.87 8.54
N SER A 84 7.75 -12.93 8.54
CA SER A 84 9.00 -13.00 9.31
C SER A 84 9.10 -11.88 10.32
N ILE A 85 9.58 -12.18 11.53
CA ILE A 85 9.85 -11.19 12.58
C ILE A 85 10.90 -10.18 12.14
N ALA A 86 11.92 -10.62 11.39
CA ALA A 86 12.95 -9.75 10.86
C ALA A 86 12.37 -8.68 9.93
N THR A 87 11.41 -9.06 9.07
CA THR A 87 10.70 -8.15 8.18
C THR A 87 9.81 -7.19 9.00
N GLU A 88 9.09 -7.69 9.98
CA GLU A 88 8.20 -6.88 10.81
C GLU A 88 8.95 -5.80 11.58
N MET A 89 10.15 -6.10 12.11
CA MET A 89 10.98 -5.12 12.79
C MET A 89 11.66 -4.13 11.83
N ALA A 90 12.03 -4.59 10.63
CA ALA A 90 12.69 -3.75 9.64
C ALA A 90 11.72 -2.76 8.96
N ILE A 91 10.46 -3.17 8.76
CA ILE A 91 9.48 -2.44 7.98
C ILE A 91 8.21 -2.25 8.82
N SER A 92 8.04 -1.07 9.40
CA SER A 92 6.75 -0.68 9.96
C SER A 92 5.82 -0.18 8.83
N SER A 93 5.10 -1.09 8.18
CA SER A 93 4.06 -0.69 7.23
C SER A 93 2.89 -0.05 7.98
N SER A 94 2.71 1.27 7.80
CA SER A 94 1.55 1.98 8.35
C SER A 94 0.22 1.43 7.81
N GLU A 95 0.22 1.01 6.54
CA GLU A 95 -0.97 0.48 5.88
C GLU A 95 -1.44 -0.85 6.50
N LEU A 96 -0.52 -1.83 6.66
CA LEU A 96 -0.85 -3.10 7.31
C LEU A 96 -1.31 -2.91 8.76
N ARG A 97 -0.66 -1.99 9.49
CA ARG A 97 -1.07 -1.65 10.85
C ARG A 97 -2.47 -1.07 10.89
N LEU A 98 -2.80 -0.15 10.01
CA LEU A 98 -4.14 0.45 9.94
C LEU A 98 -5.22 -0.59 9.60
N GLN A 99 -4.95 -1.50 8.67
CA GLN A 99 -5.87 -2.61 8.36
C GLN A 99 -6.12 -3.50 9.58
N ARG A 100 -5.07 -3.84 10.35
CA ARG A 100 -5.24 -4.61 11.60
C ARG A 100 -6.09 -3.86 12.62
N VAL A 101 -5.83 -2.58 12.82
CA VAL A 101 -6.61 -1.76 13.76
C VAL A 101 -8.07 -1.68 13.32
N GLN A 102 -8.35 -1.42 12.04
CA GLN A 102 -9.70 -1.41 11.48
C GLN A 102 -10.43 -2.73 11.74
N THR A 103 -9.75 -3.86 11.53
CA THR A 103 -10.31 -5.20 11.82
C THR A 103 -10.64 -5.39 13.29
N LEU A 104 -9.71 -5.01 14.20
CA LEU A 104 -9.96 -5.11 15.65
C LEU A 104 -11.11 -4.22 16.10
N LEU A 105 -11.24 -3.01 15.53
CA LEU A 105 -12.36 -2.10 15.80
C LEU A 105 -13.70 -2.65 15.27
N ALA A 106 -13.68 -3.26 14.09
CA ALA A 106 -14.87 -3.90 13.53
C ALA A 106 -15.36 -5.06 14.43
N LEU A 107 -14.44 -5.87 14.97
CA LEU A 107 -14.75 -6.95 15.92
C LEU A 107 -15.28 -6.44 17.28
N LYS A 108 -15.00 -5.17 17.63
CA LYS A 108 -15.58 -4.52 18.82
C LYS A 108 -17.11 -4.37 18.72
N THR A 109 -17.63 -4.20 17.50
CA THR A 109 -19.05 -3.88 17.26
C THR A 109 -20.00 -5.06 17.32
N GLU A 110 -19.54 -6.28 17.55
CA GLU A 110 -20.33 -7.53 17.59
C GLU A 110 -21.17 -7.81 16.33
N LYS A 111 -20.92 -7.10 15.23
CA LYS A 111 -21.56 -7.37 13.94
C LYS A 111 -21.03 -8.68 13.36
N PRO A 112 -21.88 -9.45 12.66
CA PRO A 112 -21.41 -10.63 11.95
C PRO A 112 -20.52 -10.21 10.76
N ILE A 113 -19.21 -10.22 10.94
CA ILE A 113 -18.21 -9.91 9.93
C ILE A 113 -17.35 -11.13 9.60
N ILE A 114 -16.70 -11.09 8.45
CA ILE A 114 -15.70 -12.08 8.05
C ILE A 114 -14.32 -11.44 8.16
N VAL A 115 -13.43 -12.08 8.89
CA VAL A 115 -12.02 -11.67 8.96
C VAL A 115 -11.17 -12.70 8.28
N VAL A 116 -10.27 -12.24 7.41
CA VAL A 116 -9.28 -13.07 6.72
C VAL A 116 -7.91 -12.74 7.26
N THR A 117 -7.11 -13.77 7.55
CA THR A 117 -5.75 -13.61 8.04
C THR A 117 -4.83 -14.72 7.55
N SER A 118 -3.52 -14.47 7.60
CA SER A 118 -2.49 -15.49 7.39
C SER A 118 -2.16 -16.21 8.71
N LEU A 119 -1.37 -17.30 8.60
CA LEU A 119 -0.78 -17.98 9.75
C LEU A 119 -0.06 -16.98 10.69
N ALA A 120 0.76 -16.10 10.13
CA ALA A 120 1.50 -15.10 10.91
C ALA A 120 0.57 -14.14 11.67
N GLY A 121 -0.56 -13.75 11.05
CA GLY A 121 -1.56 -12.90 11.70
C GLY A 121 -2.35 -13.62 12.77
N ALA A 122 -2.67 -14.91 12.58
CA ALA A 122 -3.34 -15.71 13.60
C ALA A 122 -2.48 -15.94 14.85
N GLU A 123 -1.16 -16.11 14.66
CA GLU A 123 -0.18 -16.31 15.76
C GLU A 123 0.24 -15.01 16.45
N ARG A 124 -0.10 -13.84 15.88
CA ARG A 124 0.29 -12.53 16.40
C ARG A 124 -0.38 -12.23 17.73
N LEU A 125 0.40 -11.71 18.69
CA LEU A 125 -0.14 -11.15 19.91
C LEU A 125 -0.79 -9.79 19.65
N VAL A 126 -1.95 -9.59 20.23
CA VAL A 126 -2.74 -8.36 20.16
C VAL A 126 -3.13 -7.87 21.56
N PRO A 127 -3.47 -6.58 21.74
CA PRO A 127 -3.96 -6.07 23.01
C PRO A 127 -5.29 -6.77 23.39
N LYS A 128 -5.61 -6.82 24.68
CA LYS A 128 -6.94 -7.29 25.13
C LYS A 128 -8.05 -6.40 24.57
N LYS A 129 -9.21 -6.98 24.27
CA LYS A 129 -10.39 -6.25 23.78
C LYS A 129 -10.73 -5.05 24.68
N GLN A 130 -10.68 -5.21 26.00
CA GLN A 130 -10.91 -4.15 26.96
C GLN A 130 -9.92 -2.98 26.83
N SER A 131 -8.63 -3.25 26.57
CA SER A 131 -7.63 -2.20 26.35
C SER A 131 -7.93 -1.37 25.09
N LEU A 132 -8.38 -2.05 24.03
CA LEU A 132 -8.81 -1.39 22.80
C LEU A 132 -10.07 -0.53 23.01
N GLU A 133 -11.03 -1.03 23.80
CA GLU A 133 -12.26 -0.30 24.13
C GLU A 133 -12.00 0.98 24.92
N GLN A 134 -11.00 0.98 25.76
CA GLN A 134 -10.59 2.14 26.58
C GLN A 134 -9.70 3.14 25.83
N ALA A 135 -9.08 2.72 24.74
CA ALA A 135 -8.13 3.51 23.99
C ALA A 135 -8.83 4.38 22.91
N HIS A 136 -9.69 5.30 23.32
CA HIS A 136 -10.29 6.27 22.43
C HIS A 136 -10.20 7.68 23.03
N LEU A 137 -10.22 8.69 22.18
CA LEU A 137 -10.31 10.10 22.57
C LEU A 137 -11.68 10.62 22.17
N HIS A 138 -12.54 10.84 23.18
CA HIS A 138 -13.83 11.51 22.97
C HIS A 138 -13.64 13.01 23.05
N VAL A 139 -14.12 13.75 22.06
CA VAL A 139 -14.10 15.22 22.02
C VAL A 139 -15.49 15.76 21.68
N LYS A 140 -15.88 16.82 22.41
CA LYS A 140 -17.19 17.45 22.28
C LYS A 140 -17.06 18.95 22.29
N VAL A 141 -17.79 19.63 21.41
CA VAL A 141 -17.83 21.11 21.33
C VAL A 141 -18.38 21.68 22.64
N GLY A 142 -17.73 22.73 23.14
CA GLY A 142 -18.04 23.39 24.41
C GLY A 142 -17.34 22.81 25.64
N ASP A 143 -16.65 21.67 25.51
CA ASP A 143 -15.85 21.12 26.61
C ASP A 143 -14.42 21.71 26.61
N ALA A 144 -13.83 21.79 27.81
CA ALA A 144 -12.48 22.31 27.99
C ALA A 144 -11.43 21.17 27.93
N TYR A 145 -10.37 21.37 27.17
CA TYR A 145 -9.29 20.38 26.94
C TYR A 145 -7.91 21.03 27.06
N ASN A 146 -6.99 20.33 27.71
CA ASN A 146 -5.60 20.73 27.66
C ASN A 146 -4.95 20.18 26.36
N LEU A 147 -4.50 21.09 25.50
CA LEU A 147 -3.90 20.74 24.18
C LEU A 147 -2.69 19.80 24.30
N ASN A 148 -1.88 19.92 25.37
CA ASN A 148 -0.75 19.01 25.56
C ASN A 148 -1.23 17.59 25.92
N VAL A 149 -2.33 17.47 26.67
CA VAL A 149 -2.93 16.18 26.98
C VAL A 149 -3.47 15.55 25.70
N ILE A 150 -4.19 16.28 24.85
CA ILE A 150 -4.67 15.78 23.56
C ILE A 150 -3.50 15.28 22.70
N LYS A 151 -2.44 16.06 22.53
CA LYS A 151 -1.26 15.66 21.76
C LYS A 151 -0.62 14.38 22.29
N ASN A 152 -0.43 14.31 23.59
CA ASN A 152 0.14 13.11 24.20
C ASN A 152 -0.78 11.90 24.02
N THR A 153 -2.08 12.06 24.19
CA THR A 153 -3.08 11.00 23.97
C THR A 153 -3.04 10.52 22.53
N LEU A 154 -3.01 11.42 21.53
CA LEU A 154 -2.90 11.05 20.12
C LEU A 154 -1.60 10.28 19.83
N MET A 155 -0.46 10.73 20.36
CA MET A 155 0.80 9.97 20.24
C MET A 155 0.71 8.59 20.90
N MET A 156 0.09 8.50 22.07
CA MET A 156 -0.13 7.20 22.75
C MET A 156 -1.05 6.28 21.95
N MET A 157 -2.02 6.85 21.24
CA MET A 157 -2.92 6.15 20.34
C MET A 157 -2.28 5.82 18.98
N GLY A 158 -0.98 6.12 18.78
CA GLY A 158 -0.23 5.77 17.59
C GLY A 158 -0.34 6.74 16.42
N TYR A 159 -0.92 7.93 16.63
CA TYR A 159 -0.91 8.98 15.61
C TYR A 159 0.48 9.60 15.47
N THR A 160 0.89 9.82 14.24
CA THR A 160 2.18 10.42 13.91
C THR A 160 2.05 11.94 13.79
N PRO A 161 2.85 12.72 14.53
CA PRO A 161 2.84 14.16 14.40
C PRO A 161 3.42 14.61 13.06
N THR A 162 2.70 15.47 12.33
CA THR A 162 3.09 16.04 11.04
C THR A 162 2.85 17.53 11.01
N LYS A 163 3.39 18.25 10.02
CA LYS A 163 3.07 19.67 9.80
C LYS A 163 1.71 19.88 9.17
N LEU A 164 1.32 18.99 8.27
CA LEU A 164 0.07 18.99 7.53
C LEU A 164 -0.43 17.56 7.42
N VAL A 165 -1.65 17.34 7.83
CA VAL A 165 -2.29 16.02 7.79
C VAL A 165 -2.65 15.67 6.35
N GLN A 166 -2.22 14.50 5.90
CA GLN A 166 -2.44 14.01 4.53
C GLN A 166 -2.99 12.59 4.49
N THR A 167 -2.65 11.74 5.47
CA THR A 167 -3.06 10.34 5.49
C THR A 167 -3.66 9.95 6.84
N PRO A 168 -4.55 8.92 6.88
CA PRO A 168 -5.08 8.40 8.13
C PRO A 168 -3.97 7.99 9.11
N GLY A 169 -4.14 8.31 10.39
CA GLY A 169 -3.15 8.06 11.44
C GLY A 169 -2.15 9.20 11.65
N GLU A 170 -2.34 10.35 11.00
CA GLU A 170 -1.54 11.56 11.22
C GLU A 170 -2.30 12.59 12.05
N PHE A 171 -1.56 13.45 12.76
CA PHE A 171 -2.10 14.67 13.37
C PHE A 171 -1.13 15.85 13.25
N ALA A 172 -1.66 17.06 13.20
CA ALA A 172 -0.90 18.31 13.15
C ALA A 172 -1.43 19.29 14.21
N HIS A 173 -0.52 20.07 14.82
CA HIS A 173 -0.89 21.09 15.78
C HIS A 173 -0.32 22.45 15.36
N ARG A 174 -1.19 23.46 15.26
CA ARG A 174 -0.83 24.82 14.82
C ARG A 174 -1.60 25.86 15.65
N GLY A 175 -0.95 26.46 16.63
CA GLY A 175 -1.60 27.44 17.51
C GLY A 175 -2.74 26.82 18.31
N SER A 176 -3.98 27.31 18.11
CA SER A 176 -5.19 26.78 18.73
C SER A 176 -5.84 25.62 17.94
N ILE A 177 -5.26 25.21 16.83
CA ILE A 177 -5.85 24.19 15.94
C ILE A 177 -5.11 22.86 16.08
N VAL A 178 -5.88 21.78 16.23
CA VAL A 178 -5.40 20.40 16.10
C VAL A 178 -6.14 19.74 14.95
N ASP A 179 -5.40 19.42 13.89
CA ASP A 179 -5.91 18.61 12.77
C ASP A 179 -5.56 17.15 13.04
N VAL A 180 -6.50 16.25 12.93
CA VAL A 180 -6.30 14.80 13.08
C VAL A 180 -6.97 14.05 11.94
N TYR A 181 -6.34 13.01 11.42
CA TYR A 181 -6.98 12.13 10.45
C TYR A 181 -7.28 10.77 11.09
N PRO A 182 -8.49 10.63 11.69
CA PRO A 182 -8.88 9.37 12.29
C PRO A 182 -8.99 8.27 11.23
N ILE A 183 -8.66 7.04 11.59
CA ILE A 183 -8.69 5.90 10.67
C ILE A 183 -10.10 5.44 10.30
N THR A 184 -11.10 5.92 11.02
CA THR A 184 -12.52 5.62 10.85
C THR A 184 -13.29 6.68 10.08
N PHE A 185 -12.62 7.73 9.61
CA PHE A 185 -13.23 8.82 8.85
C PHE A 185 -12.61 8.92 7.45
N ASP A 186 -13.42 9.28 6.47
CA ASP A 186 -12.96 9.48 5.09
C ASP A 186 -12.13 10.77 4.95
N ASP A 187 -12.43 11.79 5.74
CA ASP A 187 -11.78 13.09 5.75
C ASP A 187 -11.14 13.37 7.12
N PRO A 188 -10.03 14.14 7.18
CA PRO A 188 -9.46 14.58 8.43
C PRO A 188 -10.37 15.56 9.16
N ILE A 189 -10.22 15.61 10.48
CA ILE A 189 -11.01 16.43 11.41
C ILE A 189 -10.16 17.54 11.97
N ARG A 190 -10.70 18.75 11.98
CA ARG A 190 -10.12 19.94 12.59
C ARG A 190 -10.82 20.25 13.89
N LEU A 191 -10.04 20.31 14.97
CA LEU A 191 -10.44 20.77 16.28
C LEU A 191 -9.93 22.21 16.42
N ASP A 192 -10.81 23.17 16.50
CA ASP A 192 -10.48 24.59 16.70
C ASP A 192 -10.83 25.02 18.11
N PHE A 193 -9.84 25.53 18.85
CA PHE A 193 -9.96 25.86 20.25
C PHE A 193 -9.96 27.36 20.45
N PHE A 194 -10.82 27.83 21.33
CA PHE A 194 -10.74 29.17 21.90
C PHE A 194 -10.22 29.06 23.34
N ASP A 195 -8.94 29.38 23.53
CA ASP A 195 -8.19 29.09 24.75
C ASP A 195 -8.16 27.58 25.02
N ASP A 196 -8.81 27.09 26.05
CA ASP A 196 -8.91 25.68 26.39
C ASP A 196 -10.25 25.03 25.94
N GLU A 197 -11.23 25.79 25.47
CA GLU A 197 -12.55 25.30 25.06
C GLU A 197 -12.56 24.93 23.59
N LEU A 198 -13.10 23.76 23.26
CA LEU A 198 -13.31 23.34 21.87
C LEU A 198 -14.48 24.11 21.26
N ASP A 199 -14.18 25.12 20.43
CA ASP A 199 -15.18 25.99 19.80
C ASP A 199 -15.81 25.34 18.56
N GLN A 200 -15.00 24.69 17.71
CA GLN A 200 -15.48 24.07 16.47
C GLN A 200 -14.84 22.74 16.21
N LEU A 201 -15.65 21.84 15.64
CA LEU A 201 -15.25 20.49 15.23
C LEU A 201 -15.75 20.25 13.81
N LYS A 202 -14.83 20.16 12.83
CA LYS A 202 -15.19 20.07 11.40
C LYS A 202 -14.30 19.10 10.66
N SER A 203 -14.88 18.34 9.71
CA SER A 203 -14.06 17.69 8.70
C SER A 203 -13.58 18.69 7.64
N PHE A 204 -12.51 18.36 6.94
CA PHE A 204 -11.98 19.20 5.86
C PHE A 204 -11.36 18.33 4.75
N ASP A 205 -11.43 18.83 3.54
CA ASP A 205 -10.79 18.20 2.37
C ASP A 205 -9.27 18.42 2.38
N VAL A 206 -8.50 17.35 2.24
CA VAL A 206 -7.03 17.37 2.32
C VAL A 206 -6.40 18.30 1.27
N ALA A 207 -6.92 18.28 0.04
CA ALA A 207 -6.32 19.01 -1.08
C ALA A 207 -6.61 20.53 -1.02
N THR A 208 -7.84 20.89 -0.65
CA THR A 208 -8.29 22.29 -0.63
C THR A 208 -8.22 22.94 0.75
N GLN A 209 -8.02 22.17 1.82
CA GLN A 209 -8.04 22.58 3.22
C GLN A 209 -9.35 23.25 3.66
N LYS A 210 -10.42 23.10 2.86
CA LYS A 210 -11.73 23.69 3.17
C LYS A 210 -12.54 22.76 4.05
N SER A 211 -13.15 23.33 5.09
CA SER A 211 -14.09 22.59 5.96
C SER A 211 -15.30 22.12 5.16
N THR A 212 -15.73 20.88 5.44
CA THR A 212 -16.84 20.19 4.75
C THR A 212 -18.03 20.01 5.69
N THR A 213 -17.91 19.20 6.74
CA THR A 213 -19.01 18.86 7.65
C THR A 213 -18.68 19.27 9.08
N SER A 214 -19.67 19.75 9.83
CA SER A 214 -19.53 20.08 11.27
C SER A 214 -20.09 18.96 12.12
N PHE A 215 -19.47 18.73 13.28
CA PHE A 215 -19.87 17.73 14.28
C PHE A 215 -20.04 18.40 15.64
N ASP A 216 -20.92 17.86 16.49
CA ASP A 216 -21.05 18.28 17.88
C ASP A 216 -20.08 17.52 18.79
N GLU A 217 -19.87 16.24 18.49
CA GLU A 217 -18.95 15.34 19.21
C GLU A 217 -18.44 14.23 18.27
N ILE A 218 -17.23 13.72 18.52
CA ILE A 218 -16.68 12.54 17.84
C ILE A 218 -15.87 11.67 18.80
N ASN A 219 -15.72 10.39 18.43
CA ASN A 219 -14.73 9.49 18.99
C ASN A 219 -13.58 9.31 17.99
N ILE A 220 -12.37 9.58 18.43
CA ILE A 220 -11.15 9.29 17.69
C ILE A 220 -10.62 7.96 18.19
N GLU A 221 -10.61 6.95 17.32
CA GLU A 221 -10.12 5.61 17.61
C GLU A 221 -8.59 5.52 17.44
N PRO A 222 -7.90 4.54 18.05
CA PRO A 222 -6.44 4.43 17.95
C PRO A 222 -5.97 4.10 16.54
N ALA A 223 -4.78 4.59 16.17
CA ALA A 223 -4.10 4.33 14.90
C ALA A 223 -2.99 3.27 15.03
N THR A 224 -2.96 2.51 16.11
CA THR A 224 -1.97 1.45 16.36
C THR A 224 -2.65 0.21 16.96
N ASP A 225 -2.13 -0.96 16.61
CA ASP A 225 -2.45 -2.24 17.24
C ASP A 225 -1.57 -2.53 18.48
N PHE A 226 -0.62 -1.64 18.82
CA PHE A 226 0.19 -1.72 20.02
C PHE A 226 -0.30 -0.75 21.09
N ILE A 227 -1.41 -1.11 21.74
CA ILE A 227 -2.11 -0.28 22.71
C ILE A 227 -1.69 -0.65 24.12
N VAL A 228 -1.05 0.29 24.83
CA VAL A 228 -0.54 0.13 26.18
C VAL A 228 -0.73 1.41 26.96
N SER A 229 -1.28 1.33 28.17
CA SER A 229 -1.34 2.47 29.08
C SER A 229 0.06 2.87 29.59
N GLU A 230 0.21 4.09 30.09
CA GLU A 230 1.46 4.55 30.71
C GLU A 230 1.95 3.61 31.82
N HIS A 231 1.03 3.17 32.69
CA HIS A 231 1.34 2.25 33.77
C HIS A 231 1.83 0.89 33.27
N GLN A 232 1.16 0.32 32.26
CA GLN A 232 1.60 -0.94 31.65
C GLN A 232 2.95 -0.79 30.97
N TYR A 233 3.21 0.36 30.32
CA TYR A 233 4.50 0.63 29.70
C TYR A 233 5.63 0.65 30.73
N ASP A 234 5.44 1.35 31.87
CA ASP A 234 6.43 1.42 32.94
C ASP A 234 6.66 0.07 33.58
N GLN A 235 5.62 -0.73 33.80
CA GLN A 235 5.75 -2.09 34.28
C GLN A 235 6.52 -3.00 33.32
N ALA A 236 6.18 -2.96 32.03
CA ALA A 236 6.87 -3.74 31.00
C ALA A 236 8.34 -3.35 30.90
N LYS A 237 8.65 -2.04 30.91
CA LYS A 237 10.03 -1.54 30.93
C LYS A 237 10.84 -2.12 32.09
N LEU A 238 10.30 -2.01 33.29
CA LEU A 238 10.96 -2.55 34.50
C LEU A 238 11.16 -4.06 34.39
N ALA A 239 10.18 -4.80 33.89
CA ALA A 239 10.24 -6.25 33.69
C ALA A 239 11.33 -6.64 32.67
N ILE A 240 11.42 -5.93 31.55
CA ILE A 240 12.43 -6.14 30.50
C ILE A 240 13.84 -5.84 31.07
N GLU A 241 14.00 -4.69 31.74
CA GLU A 241 15.28 -4.30 32.36
C GLU A 241 15.73 -5.30 33.43
N SER A 242 14.80 -5.80 34.26
CA SER A 242 15.07 -6.85 35.25
C SER A 242 15.50 -8.16 34.59
N ALA A 243 14.74 -8.64 33.60
CA ALA A 243 15.05 -9.87 32.88
C ALA A 243 16.42 -9.79 32.18
N PHE A 244 16.76 -8.62 31.62
CA PHE A 244 18.07 -8.40 31.04
C PHE A 244 19.18 -8.34 32.08
N SER A 245 18.94 -7.72 33.23
CA SER A 245 19.91 -7.71 34.36
C SER A 245 20.19 -9.11 34.86
N ASP A 246 19.17 -9.95 35.03
CA ASP A 246 19.29 -11.35 35.43
C ASP A 246 20.10 -12.17 34.41
N TYR A 247 19.79 -11.98 33.12
CA TYR A 247 20.54 -12.61 32.02
C TYR A 247 22.01 -12.20 32.07
N ARG A 248 22.31 -10.90 32.18
CA ARG A 248 23.66 -10.36 32.25
C ARG A 248 24.44 -10.88 33.48
N THR A 249 23.77 -11.11 34.61
CA THR A 249 24.42 -11.59 35.85
C THR A 249 25.07 -12.96 35.65
N ASN A 250 24.50 -13.79 34.78
CA ASN A 250 24.99 -15.15 34.50
C ASN A 250 26.12 -15.18 33.44
N LEU A 251 26.51 -14.03 32.84
CA LEU A 251 27.58 -13.95 31.85
C LEU A 251 28.95 -13.75 32.48
N SER A 252 30.03 -14.07 31.75
CA SER A 252 31.41 -13.84 32.15
C SER A 252 31.93 -12.43 31.79
N GLY A 253 33.04 -12.00 32.35
CA GLY A 253 33.60 -10.64 32.29
C GLY A 253 33.48 -9.85 30.99
N VAL A 254 33.99 -10.36 29.86
CA VAL A 254 33.95 -9.68 28.57
C VAL A 254 32.52 -9.66 27.99
N ASP A 255 31.80 -10.76 28.15
CA ASP A 255 30.44 -10.90 27.66
C ASP A 255 29.48 -9.97 28.40
N LYS A 256 29.70 -9.65 29.69
CA LYS A 256 28.92 -8.64 30.43
C LYS A 256 28.96 -7.27 29.76
N LYS A 257 30.13 -6.87 29.25
CA LYS A 257 30.28 -5.59 28.56
C LYS A 257 29.57 -5.62 27.20
N HIS A 258 29.79 -6.69 26.43
CA HIS A 258 29.09 -6.85 25.12
C HIS A 258 27.57 -6.87 25.29
N ALA A 259 27.05 -7.53 26.32
CA ALA A 259 25.64 -7.56 26.64
C ALA A 259 25.11 -6.15 26.98
N THR A 260 25.84 -5.35 27.73
CA THR A 260 25.44 -3.97 28.04
C THR A 260 25.39 -3.10 26.76
N ASP A 261 26.44 -3.23 25.93
CA ASP A 261 26.52 -2.48 24.67
C ASP A 261 25.44 -2.94 23.66
N GLY A 262 25.12 -4.24 23.60
CA GLY A 262 24.10 -4.82 22.71
C GLY A 262 22.67 -4.45 23.11
N PHE A 263 22.39 -4.36 24.41
CA PHE A 263 21.05 -3.97 24.91
C PHE A 263 20.82 -2.46 24.92
N ALA A 264 21.87 -1.63 24.81
CA ALA A 264 21.74 -0.19 24.87
C ALA A 264 20.72 0.41 23.87
N PRO A 265 20.58 -0.08 22.61
CA PRO A 265 19.53 0.40 21.69
C PRO A 265 18.13 0.13 22.23
N THR A 266 17.86 -1.07 22.76
CA THR A 266 16.56 -1.42 23.36
C THR A 266 16.26 -0.55 24.58
N GLN A 267 17.23 -0.34 25.43
CA GLN A 267 17.08 0.53 26.60
C GLN A 267 16.81 1.99 26.21
N TYR A 268 17.45 2.47 25.14
CA TYR A 268 17.17 3.80 24.60
C TYR A 268 15.72 3.91 24.13
N MET A 269 15.23 2.95 23.30
CA MET A 269 13.84 2.92 22.82
C MET A 269 12.83 2.90 23.99
N LEU A 270 13.10 2.10 25.03
CA LEU A 270 12.26 2.04 26.22
C LEU A 270 12.23 3.38 26.99
N ASN A 271 13.37 4.07 27.07
CA ASN A 271 13.47 5.38 27.73
C ASN A 271 12.76 6.49 26.94
N GLU A 272 12.87 6.48 25.61
CA GLU A 272 12.18 7.42 24.72
C GLU A 272 10.67 7.09 24.54
N ARG A 273 10.21 6.02 25.20
CA ARG A 273 8.81 5.54 25.09
C ARG A 273 8.39 5.26 23.65
N GLU A 274 9.32 4.75 22.84
CA GLU A 274 9.00 4.32 21.48
C GLU A 274 7.91 3.24 21.51
N ARG A 275 7.07 3.20 20.47
CA ARG A 275 5.93 2.28 20.34
C ARG A 275 5.94 1.70 18.92
N GLY A 276 5.27 0.58 18.75
CA GLY A 276 5.09 -0.02 17.43
C GLY A 276 5.96 -1.26 17.19
N SER A 277 6.31 -1.51 15.92
CA SER A 277 6.91 -2.77 15.46
C SER A 277 8.24 -3.11 16.12
N VAL A 278 9.03 -2.13 16.51
CA VAL A 278 10.32 -2.32 17.21
C VAL A 278 10.17 -3.01 18.57
N LEU A 279 8.99 -2.93 19.19
CA LEU A 279 8.68 -3.56 20.46
C LEU A 279 7.93 -4.90 20.33
N VAL A 280 7.60 -5.34 19.12
CA VAL A 280 6.91 -6.61 18.88
C VAL A 280 7.62 -7.81 19.53
N PRO A 281 8.96 -7.93 19.48
CA PRO A 281 9.65 -9.02 20.19
C PRO A 281 9.42 -9.02 21.70
N TYR A 282 9.10 -7.86 22.28
CA TYR A 282 8.83 -7.67 23.71
C TYR A 282 7.33 -7.61 24.03
N ALA A 283 6.44 -7.84 23.03
CA ALA A 283 5.00 -7.79 23.21
C ALA A 283 4.47 -8.55 24.45
N PRO A 284 4.99 -9.73 24.83
CA PRO A 284 4.54 -10.43 26.03
C PRO A 284 4.74 -9.67 27.34
N PHE A 285 5.68 -8.75 27.39
CA PHE A 285 5.89 -7.89 28.56
C PHE A 285 4.89 -6.73 28.63
N PHE A 286 4.38 -6.30 27.48
CA PHE A 286 3.47 -5.17 27.37
C PHE A 286 2.01 -5.59 27.45
N PHE A 287 1.68 -6.79 26.93
CA PHE A 287 0.32 -7.32 26.96
C PHE A 287 0.16 -8.28 28.11
N ASP A 288 -0.87 -8.08 28.95
CA ASP A 288 -1.18 -8.95 30.08
C ASP A 288 -1.68 -10.33 29.58
N GLY A 289 -0.77 -11.21 29.21
CA GLY A 289 -1.08 -12.53 28.68
C GLY A 289 -0.85 -12.67 27.18
N GLN A 290 -1.23 -13.82 26.63
CA GLN A 290 -1.05 -14.18 25.24
C GLN A 290 -2.38 -14.07 24.46
N THR A 291 -2.95 -12.87 24.35
CA THR A 291 -4.18 -12.63 23.60
C THR A 291 -3.86 -12.60 22.10
N THR A 292 -4.66 -13.31 21.32
CA THR A 292 -4.56 -13.39 19.86
C THR A 292 -5.84 -12.89 19.19
N LEU A 293 -5.83 -12.83 17.86
CA LEU A 293 -7.01 -12.46 17.09
C LEU A 293 -8.21 -13.36 17.39
N LEU A 294 -7.99 -14.67 17.65
CA LEU A 294 -9.04 -15.63 17.96
C LEU A 294 -9.84 -15.28 19.22
N ASP A 295 -9.20 -14.65 20.22
CA ASP A 295 -9.83 -14.25 21.47
C ASP A 295 -10.83 -13.09 21.32
N TYR A 296 -10.84 -12.42 20.16
CA TYR A 296 -11.82 -11.38 19.85
C TYR A 296 -13.15 -11.93 19.33
N PHE A 297 -13.18 -13.21 18.94
CA PHE A 297 -14.36 -13.84 18.36
C PHE A 297 -15.28 -14.42 19.43
N PRO A 298 -16.60 -14.14 19.37
CA PRO A 298 -17.60 -14.81 20.21
C PRO A 298 -17.60 -16.33 20.01
N THR A 299 -18.03 -17.07 21.01
CA THR A 299 -18.01 -18.56 21.00
C THR A 299 -18.85 -19.22 19.91
N ASP A 300 -19.85 -18.52 19.37
CA ASP A 300 -20.69 -18.97 18.24
C ASP A 300 -20.09 -18.72 16.86
N SER A 301 -18.89 -18.14 16.80
CA SER A 301 -18.17 -17.85 15.57
C SER A 301 -17.77 -19.12 14.81
N LEU A 302 -17.51 -18.98 13.52
CA LEU A 302 -17.02 -20.05 12.66
C LEU A 302 -15.56 -19.81 12.27
N ILE A 303 -14.70 -20.75 12.58
CA ILE A 303 -13.29 -20.73 12.18
C ILE A 303 -13.13 -21.59 10.92
N ILE A 304 -12.44 -21.06 9.92
CA ILE A 304 -12.15 -21.75 8.66
C ILE A 304 -10.65 -21.85 8.50
N ILE A 305 -10.16 -23.08 8.40
CA ILE A 305 -8.73 -23.37 8.19
C ILE A 305 -8.54 -23.82 6.75
N ASP A 306 -7.82 -23.02 5.97
CA ASP A 306 -7.49 -23.35 4.59
C ASP A 306 -6.24 -24.21 4.51
N GLU A 307 -6.34 -25.38 3.85
CA GLU A 307 -5.21 -26.32 3.60
C GLU A 307 -4.31 -26.54 4.82
N TYR A 308 -4.87 -27.09 5.90
CA TYR A 308 -4.17 -27.31 7.18
C TYR A 308 -2.76 -27.91 7.03
N THR A 309 -2.59 -28.89 6.12
CA THR A 309 -1.29 -29.54 5.90
C THR A 309 -0.26 -28.52 5.39
N ARG A 310 -0.65 -27.70 4.42
CA ARG A 310 0.20 -26.66 3.86
C ARG A 310 0.48 -25.55 4.90
N LEU A 311 -0.53 -25.20 5.70
CA LEU A 311 -0.38 -24.26 6.81
C LEU A 311 0.69 -24.77 7.80
N MET A 312 0.71 -26.05 8.15
CA MET A 312 1.71 -26.65 9.04
C MET A 312 3.11 -26.71 8.40
N GLU A 313 3.20 -26.93 7.08
CA GLU A 313 4.47 -26.86 6.34
C GLU A 313 5.03 -25.43 6.34
N THR A 314 4.19 -24.44 6.05
CA THR A 314 4.58 -23.02 6.10
C THR A 314 5.04 -22.61 7.50
N ARG A 315 4.36 -23.06 8.56
CA ARG A 315 4.77 -22.85 9.93
C ARG A 315 6.19 -23.34 10.22
N LEU A 316 6.50 -24.57 9.80
CA LEU A 316 7.85 -25.13 10.01
C LEU A 316 8.91 -24.28 9.30
N GLN A 317 8.63 -23.84 8.07
CA GLN A 317 9.53 -22.97 7.31
C GLN A 317 9.72 -21.60 7.97
N GLN A 318 8.65 -21.00 8.49
CA GLN A 318 8.72 -19.72 9.22
C GLN A 318 9.54 -19.87 10.51
N MET A 319 9.30 -20.93 11.27
CA MET A 319 10.08 -21.21 12.50
C MET A 319 11.58 -21.33 12.20
N THR A 320 11.97 -22.05 11.15
CA THR A 320 13.37 -22.20 10.76
C THR A 320 13.99 -20.86 10.37
N ARG A 321 13.29 -20.05 9.59
CA ARG A 321 13.75 -18.70 9.21
C ARG A 321 13.89 -17.75 10.39
N ASP A 322 12.89 -17.73 11.27
CA ASP A 322 12.90 -16.85 12.43
C ASP A 322 14.00 -17.29 13.43
N GLN A 323 14.27 -18.58 13.57
CA GLN A 323 15.29 -19.11 14.48
C GLN A 323 16.70 -18.59 14.15
N GLU A 324 17.09 -18.57 12.88
CA GLU A 324 18.40 -18.04 12.46
C GLU A 324 18.56 -16.56 12.84
N TRP A 325 17.51 -15.77 12.61
CA TRP A 325 17.49 -14.36 12.97
C TRP A 325 17.53 -14.16 14.49
N ILE A 326 16.76 -14.95 15.25
CA ILE A 326 16.72 -14.90 16.71
C ILE A 326 18.09 -15.21 17.30
N GLU A 327 18.76 -16.27 16.83
CA GLU A 327 20.09 -16.66 17.28
C GLU A 327 21.09 -15.52 17.10
N GLN A 328 21.05 -14.83 15.93
CA GLN A 328 21.88 -13.65 15.67
C GLN A 328 21.56 -12.49 16.62
N GLN A 329 20.29 -12.25 16.94
CA GLN A 329 19.89 -11.18 17.86
C GLN A 329 20.27 -11.52 19.32
N ILE A 330 20.21 -12.79 19.72
CA ILE A 330 20.65 -13.24 21.04
C ILE A 330 22.18 -13.13 21.15
N GLU A 331 22.94 -13.54 20.14
CA GLU A 331 24.39 -13.38 20.06
C GLU A 331 24.83 -11.91 20.10
N ALA A 332 24.01 -11.02 19.50
CA ALA A 332 24.20 -9.57 19.54
C ALA A 332 23.72 -8.94 20.87
N TYR A 333 23.17 -9.73 21.78
CA TYR A 333 22.53 -9.29 23.05
C TYR A 333 21.40 -8.27 22.85
N GLN A 334 20.69 -8.34 21.73
CA GLN A 334 19.53 -7.48 21.42
C GLN A 334 18.20 -8.13 21.80
N LEU A 335 18.18 -9.45 21.99
CA LEU A 335 17.01 -10.19 22.47
C LEU A 335 17.40 -11.07 23.67
N LEU A 336 16.42 -11.33 24.53
CA LEU A 336 16.54 -12.25 25.63
C LEU A 336 16.40 -13.71 25.15
N PRO A 337 17.20 -14.65 25.65
CA PRO A 337 17.02 -16.07 25.37
C PRO A 337 15.63 -16.56 25.79
N LYS A 338 15.06 -17.47 25.00
CA LYS A 338 13.73 -18.09 25.24
C LYS A 338 12.54 -17.09 25.18
N GLN A 339 12.72 -15.92 24.61
CA GLN A 339 11.64 -14.96 24.43
C GLN A 339 10.71 -15.44 23.31
N THR A 340 9.41 -15.49 23.58
CA THR A 340 8.37 -15.79 22.59
C THR A 340 7.57 -14.52 22.33
N TRP A 341 7.23 -14.24 21.08
CA TRP A 341 6.45 -13.07 20.67
C TRP A 341 5.20 -13.44 19.86
N ARG A 342 4.98 -14.73 19.67
CA ARG A 342 3.82 -15.30 18.97
C ARG A 342 3.27 -16.46 19.78
N THR A 343 1.97 -16.72 19.63
CA THR A 343 1.32 -17.92 20.10
C THR A 343 1.32 -18.95 18.97
N GLU A 344 1.67 -20.19 19.25
CA GLU A 344 1.72 -21.21 18.22
C GLU A 344 0.33 -21.62 17.74
N ILE A 345 0.11 -21.74 16.43
CA ILE A 345 -1.18 -22.14 15.84
C ILE A 345 -1.66 -23.50 16.39
N THR A 346 -0.75 -24.41 16.74
CA THR A 346 -1.10 -25.70 17.37
C THR A 346 -1.77 -25.52 18.72
N ASP A 347 -1.32 -24.56 19.51
CA ASP A 347 -1.87 -24.27 20.83
C ASP A 347 -3.19 -23.53 20.69
N LEU A 348 -3.28 -22.60 19.72
CA LEU A 348 -4.51 -21.90 19.38
C LEU A 348 -5.61 -22.89 18.96
N LEU A 349 -5.30 -23.84 18.07
CA LEU A 349 -6.27 -24.83 17.62
C LEU A 349 -6.61 -25.88 18.69
N ALA A 350 -5.66 -26.20 19.58
CA ALA A 350 -5.91 -27.12 20.70
C ALA A 350 -6.82 -26.52 21.76
N SER A 351 -6.74 -25.21 21.98
CA SER A 351 -7.61 -24.48 22.94
C SER A 351 -8.92 -23.98 22.31
N ASN A 352 -9.06 -24.09 20.98
CA ASN A 352 -10.21 -23.58 20.22
C ASN A 352 -11.50 -24.30 20.60
N GLN A 353 -12.50 -23.53 21.00
CA GLN A 353 -13.85 -24.03 21.31
C GLN A 353 -14.88 -23.69 20.21
N HIS A 354 -14.50 -22.91 19.21
CA HIS A 354 -15.42 -22.51 18.13
C HIS A 354 -15.72 -23.67 17.17
N ALA A 355 -16.83 -23.58 16.45
CA ALA A 355 -17.07 -24.43 15.29
C ALA A 355 -15.96 -24.23 14.25
N THR A 356 -15.38 -25.31 13.74
CA THR A 356 -14.26 -25.22 12.80
C THR A 356 -14.57 -26.02 11.52
N ILE A 357 -14.35 -25.42 10.36
CA ILE A 357 -14.37 -26.10 9.06
C ILE A 357 -12.97 -26.07 8.46
N TYR A 358 -12.44 -27.24 8.15
CA TYR A 358 -11.20 -27.43 7.43
C TYR A 358 -11.51 -27.56 5.94
N LEU A 359 -10.89 -26.72 5.12
CA LEU A 359 -10.93 -26.83 3.66
C LEU A 359 -9.67 -27.55 3.20
N ALA A 360 -9.82 -28.59 2.38
CA ALA A 360 -8.69 -29.32 1.86
C ALA A 360 -9.00 -29.92 0.47
N ASN A 361 -7.97 -29.99 -0.37
CA ASN A 361 -8.10 -30.72 -1.64
C ASN A 361 -8.03 -32.23 -1.45
N PHE A 362 -7.22 -32.68 -0.49
CA PHE A 362 -6.98 -34.09 -0.18
C PHE A 362 -6.97 -34.32 1.32
N GLN A 363 -7.38 -35.51 1.75
CA GLN A 363 -7.40 -35.90 3.17
C GLN A 363 -6.01 -36.19 3.77
N ARG A 364 -4.92 -35.90 3.06
CA ARG A 364 -3.56 -36.17 3.50
C ARG A 364 -3.19 -35.26 4.69
N GLY A 365 -2.55 -35.81 5.73
CA GLY A 365 -2.06 -35.07 6.88
C GLY A 365 -3.11 -34.72 7.96
N LEU A 366 -4.37 -35.04 7.73
CA LEU A 366 -5.50 -34.70 8.61
C LEU A 366 -5.85 -35.83 9.62
N ASN A 367 -5.12 -36.93 9.64
CA ASN A 367 -5.46 -38.14 10.42
C ASN A 367 -5.49 -37.94 11.95
N ARG A 368 -4.90 -36.84 12.45
CA ARG A 368 -4.91 -36.51 13.89
C ARG A 368 -6.14 -35.72 14.32
N ILE A 369 -6.91 -35.19 13.38
CA ILE A 369 -8.11 -34.41 13.64
C ILE A 369 -9.32 -35.31 13.54
N LYS A 370 -10.18 -35.34 14.57
CA LYS A 370 -11.44 -36.07 14.57
C LYS A 370 -12.54 -35.18 14.02
N PHE A 371 -13.00 -35.48 12.84
CA PHE A 371 -14.09 -34.75 12.21
C PHE A 371 -15.44 -35.27 12.63
N THR A 372 -16.35 -34.35 12.97
CA THR A 372 -17.78 -34.65 13.24
C THR A 372 -18.58 -34.87 11.96
N ASN A 373 -18.11 -34.24 10.85
CA ASN A 373 -18.71 -34.36 9.52
C ASN A 373 -17.62 -34.24 8.45
N VAL A 374 -17.81 -34.99 7.35
CA VAL A 374 -16.95 -34.91 6.16
C VAL A 374 -17.86 -34.78 4.94
N GLU A 375 -17.77 -33.66 4.26
CA GLU A 375 -18.46 -33.42 2.99
C GLU A 375 -17.43 -33.42 1.84
N GLU A 376 -17.72 -34.19 0.79
CA GLU A 376 -16.86 -34.30 -0.38
C GLU A 376 -17.58 -33.70 -1.59
N VAL A 377 -16.93 -32.73 -2.20
CA VAL A 377 -17.37 -32.09 -3.43
C VAL A 377 -16.27 -32.17 -4.47
N THR A 378 -16.61 -31.92 -5.72
CA THR A 378 -15.62 -31.87 -6.80
C THR A 378 -15.81 -30.55 -7.51
N THR A 379 -14.87 -29.63 -7.32
CA THR A 379 -14.75 -28.42 -8.14
C THR A 379 -13.44 -28.46 -8.92
N ARG A 380 -13.38 -27.74 -10.00
CA ARG A 380 -12.16 -27.62 -10.81
C ARG A 380 -12.07 -26.21 -11.40
N PRO A 381 -10.85 -25.74 -11.77
CA PRO A 381 -10.67 -24.49 -12.50
C PRO A 381 -11.48 -24.51 -13.80
N ALA A 382 -12.03 -23.37 -14.16
CA ALA A 382 -12.71 -23.22 -15.45
C ALA A 382 -11.72 -23.17 -16.61
N ASN A 383 -12.21 -23.52 -17.81
CA ASN A 383 -11.41 -23.45 -19.04
C ASN A 383 -11.02 -22.01 -19.35
N GLN A 384 -9.80 -21.80 -19.86
CA GLN A 384 -9.30 -20.49 -20.27
C GLN A 384 -9.42 -20.33 -21.80
N TYR A 385 -10.01 -19.22 -22.22
CA TYR A 385 -10.30 -18.97 -23.64
C TYR A 385 -9.37 -17.93 -24.26
N TYR A 386 -8.73 -17.08 -23.49
CA TYR A 386 -7.76 -16.07 -23.96
C TYR A 386 -8.27 -15.24 -25.15
N GLY A 387 -9.55 -14.89 -25.16
CA GLY A 387 -10.17 -14.14 -26.25
C GLY A 387 -10.49 -14.99 -27.49
N GLN A 388 -10.32 -16.32 -27.45
CA GLN A 388 -10.70 -17.22 -28.54
C GLN A 388 -12.20 -17.47 -28.54
N ILE A 389 -12.96 -16.52 -29.10
CA ILE A 389 -14.42 -16.56 -29.15
C ILE A 389 -14.98 -17.85 -29.79
N PRO A 390 -14.38 -18.45 -30.85
CA PRO A 390 -14.89 -19.71 -31.40
C PRO A 390 -14.87 -20.89 -30.44
N ALA A 391 -13.82 -21.00 -29.59
CA ALA A 391 -13.73 -22.05 -28.57
C ALA A 391 -14.78 -21.84 -27.49
N LEU A 392 -14.93 -20.59 -27.00
CA LEU A 392 -15.96 -20.21 -26.06
C LEU A 392 -17.37 -20.47 -26.60
N LYS A 393 -17.65 -20.15 -27.88
CA LYS A 393 -18.96 -20.41 -28.54
C LYS A 393 -19.36 -21.87 -28.40
N ASN A 394 -18.46 -22.81 -28.68
CA ASN A 394 -18.77 -24.23 -28.59
C ASN A 394 -19.13 -24.68 -27.17
N ASP A 395 -18.41 -24.18 -26.18
CA ASP A 395 -18.67 -24.47 -24.77
C ASP A 395 -19.97 -23.81 -24.26
N LEU A 396 -20.30 -22.61 -24.74
CA LEU A 396 -21.58 -21.95 -24.44
C LEU A 396 -22.78 -22.72 -25.01
N ILE A 397 -22.69 -23.18 -26.25
CA ILE A 397 -23.73 -24.01 -26.90
C ILE A 397 -23.88 -25.32 -26.16
N TYR A 398 -22.76 -26.01 -25.89
CA TYR A 398 -22.76 -27.25 -25.12
C TYR A 398 -23.39 -27.11 -23.74
N ALA A 399 -23.06 -26.03 -23.04
CA ALA A 399 -23.64 -25.70 -21.71
C ALA A 399 -25.15 -25.58 -21.79
N GLN A 400 -25.65 -24.88 -22.82
CA GLN A 400 -27.07 -24.65 -23.04
C GLN A 400 -27.80 -25.96 -23.35
N GLU A 401 -27.25 -26.79 -24.25
CA GLU A 401 -27.84 -28.09 -24.62
C GLU A 401 -27.81 -29.11 -23.48
N SER A 402 -26.77 -29.07 -22.64
CA SER A 402 -26.57 -29.94 -21.48
C SER A 402 -27.25 -29.45 -20.22
N GLY A 403 -27.98 -28.32 -20.26
CA GLY A 403 -28.64 -27.74 -19.08
C GLY A 403 -27.70 -27.31 -17.98
N ILE A 404 -26.48 -26.84 -18.35
CA ILE A 404 -25.51 -26.29 -17.40
C ILE A 404 -25.83 -24.82 -17.15
N THR A 405 -25.87 -24.43 -15.90
CA THR A 405 -25.97 -23.03 -15.49
C THR A 405 -24.60 -22.39 -15.66
N MET A 406 -24.42 -21.56 -16.68
CA MET A 406 -23.15 -20.91 -16.95
C MET A 406 -23.26 -19.39 -16.68
N VAL A 407 -22.40 -18.90 -15.80
CA VAL A 407 -22.38 -17.51 -15.35
C VAL A 407 -21.09 -16.85 -15.82
N LEU A 408 -21.20 -15.78 -16.64
CA LEU A 408 -20.10 -14.97 -17.12
C LEU A 408 -20.04 -13.69 -16.27
N LEU A 409 -19.08 -13.60 -15.35
CA LEU A 409 -18.92 -12.43 -14.46
C LEU A 409 -18.06 -11.35 -15.13
N ILE A 410 -18.64 -10.19 -15.39
CA ILE A 410 -17.95 -9.06 -16.02
C ILE A 410 -18.33 -7.78 -15.25
N PRO A 411 -17.41 -7.12 -14.53
CA PRO A 411 -17.73 -6.00 -13.66
C PRO A 411 -18.14 -4.73 -14.41
N ASP A 412 -17.50 -4.43 -15.54
CA ASP A 412 -17.75 -3.21 -16.31
C ASP A 412 -18.98 -3.31 -17.21
N ALA A 413 -19.94 -2.37 -17.07
CA ALA A 413 -21.20 -2.37 -17.78
C ALA A 413 -21.03 -2.21 -19.31
N LYS A 414 -20.11 -1.36 -19.76
CA LYS A 414 -19.83 -1.15 -21.18
C LYS A 414 -19.23 -2.40 -21.82
N ARG A 415 -18.33 -3.05 -21.07
CA ARG A 415 -17.70 -4.31 -21.49
C ARG A 415 -18.72 -5.44 -21.56
N ARG A 416 -19.66 -5.53 -20.59
CA ARG A 416 -20.80 -6.49 -20.65
C ARG A 416 -21.64 -6.29 -21.91
N ALA A 417 -22.08 -5.05 -22.17
CA ALA A 417 -22.91 -4.74 -23.34
C ALA A 417 -22.19 -5.07 -24.66
N ASN A 418 -20.91 -4.75 -24.79
CA ASN A 418 -20.13 -5.07 -25.99
C ASN A 418 -19.99 -6.58 -26.17
N PHE A 419 -19.68 -7.30 -25.08
CA PHE A 419 -19.51 -8.75 -25.11
C PHE A 419 -20.83 -9.46 -25.43
N SER A 420 -21.94 -9.04 -24.85
CA SER A 420 -23.28 -9.55 -25.16
C SER A 420 -23.62 -9.35 -26.65
N ARG A 421 -23.28 -8.20 -27.23
CA ARG A 421 -23.48 -7.94 -28.67
C ARG A 421 -22.64 -8.90 -29.53
N SER A 422 -21.36 -9.07 -29.20
CA SER A 422 -20.47 -9.99 -29.93
C SER A 422 -20.97 -11.44 -29.88
N LEU A 423 -21.52 -11.88 -28.76
CA LEU A 423 -22.13 -13.23 -28.65
C LEU A 423 -23.44 -13.32 -29.45
N SER A 424 -24.25 -12.28 -29.48
CA SER A 424 -25.47 -12.21 -30.29
C SER A 424 -25.17 -12.28 -31.79
N GLU A 425 -24.12 -11.63 -32.28
CA GLU A 425 -23.63 -11.71 -33.65
C GLU A 425 -23.19 -13.13 -34.04
N LEU A 426 -22.81 -13.93 -33.05
CA LEU A 426 -22.44 -15.34 -33.23
C LEU A 426 -23.62 -16.30 -33.05
N GLU A 427 -24.84 -15.80 -32.95
CA GLU A 427 -26.06 -16.57 -32.73
C GLU A 427 -26.05 -17.40 -31.42
N VAL A 428 -25.32 -16.94 -30.39
CA VAL A 428 -25.36 -17.51 -29.05
C VAL A 428 -26.33 -16.71 -28.19
N PRO A 429 -27.49 -17.26 -27.81
CA PRO A 429 -28.43 -16.56 -26.96
C PRO A 429 -27.89 -16.48 -25.52
N VAL A 430 -27.60 -15.27 -25.06
CA VAL A 430 -27.10 -15.00 -23.71
C VAL A 430 -27.98 -13.92 -23.09
N THR A 431 -28.40 -14.14 -21.85
CA THR A 431 -29.23 -13.19 -21.11
C THR A 431 -28.35 -12.35 -20.16
N GLU A 432 -28.44 -11.03 -20.24
CA GLU A 432 -27.85 -10.17 -19.22
C GLU A 432 -28.82 -10.07 -18.03
N THR A 433 -28.35 -10.46 -16.84
CA THR A 433 -29.20 -10.52 -15.64
C THR A 433 -28.38 -10.23 -14.38
N ARG A 434 -29.05 -9.86 -13.31
CA ARG A 434 -28.48 -9.77 -11.96
C ARG A 434 -28.76 -11.02 -11.11
N ASP A 435 -29.69 -11.83 -11.56
CA ASP A 435 -30.16 -13.03 -10.85
C ASP A 435 -29.85 -14.29 -11.68
N ILE A 436 -29.31 -15.32 -11.02
CA ILE A 436 -29.05 -16.59 -11.66
C ILE A 436 -30.36 -17.28 -12.03
N VAL A 437 -30.45 -17.66 -13.31
CA VAL A 437 -31.47 -18.54 -13.85
C VAL A 437 -30.82 -19.88 -14.16
N LYS A 438 -31.38 -20.97 -13.59
CA LYS A 438 -30.87 -22.31 -13.78
C LYS A 438 -30.93 -22.75 -15.24
N ASN A 439 -29.95 -23.56 -15.65
CA ASN A 439 -29.87 -24.18 -16.97
C ASN A 439 -29.80 -23.15 -18.13
N GLN A 440 -29.20 -22.00 -17.87
CA GLN A 440 -29.01 -20.94 -18.87
C GLN A 440 -27.58 -20.39 -18.85
N VAL A 441 -27.17 -19.89 -20.00
CA VAL A 441 -25.95 -19.10 -20.15
C VAL A 441 -26.31 -17.63 -19.94
N GLN A 442 -25.62 -16.95 -19.03
CA GLN A 442 -25.97 -15.58 -18.59
C GLN A 442 -24.73 -14.74 -18.26
N ILE A 443 -24.82 -13.46 -18.53
CA ILE A 443 -23.82 -12.46 -18.17
C ILE A 443 -24.31 -11.71 -16.92
N MET A 444 -23.46 -11.59 -15.92
CA MET A 444 -23.77 -10.91 -14.66
C MET A 444 -22.71 -9.88 -14.28
N PRO A 445 -23.06 -8.81 -13.58
CA PRO A 445 -22.10 -7.97 -12.91
C PRO A 445 -21.44 -8.74 -11.78
N GLY A 446 -20.12 -8.61 -11.64
CA GLY A 446 -19.35 -9.22 -10.58
C GLY A 446 -17.91 -9.48 -11.00
N GLU A 447 -17.08 -9.74 -10.02
CA GLU A 447 -15.66 -10.03 -10.20
C GLU A 447 -15.22 -11.11 -9.22
N LEU A 448 -14.44 -12.07 -9.68
CA LEU A 448 -13.72 -13.04 -8.89
C LEU A 448 -12.33 -13.19 -9.52
N SER A 449 -11.35 -13.61 -8.74
CA SER A 449 -9.97 -13.76 -9.19
C SER A 449 -9.80 -14.82 -10.28
N ALA A 450 -10.64 -15.87 -10.27
CA ALA A 450 -10.70 -16.90 -11.29
C ALA A 450 -12.08 -17.56 -11.39
N GLY A 451 -12.35 -18.18 -12.54
CA GLY A 451 -13.55 -18.99 -12.74
C GLY A 451 -13.41 -20.40 -12.17
N PHE A 452 -14.55 -21.09 -11.98
CA PHE A 452 -14.60 -22.46 -11.52
C PHE A 452 -15.77 -23.23 -12.13
N GLU A 453 -15.64 -24.55 -12.14
CA GLU A 453 -16.71 -25.48 -12.47
C GLU A 453 -17.09 -26.30 -11.24
N TRP A 454 -18.40 -26.51 -11.07
CA TRP A 454 -18.96 -27.39 -10.04
C TRP A 454 -19.89 -28.44 -10.69
N PRO A 455 -19.31 -29.55 -11.19
CA PRO A 455 -20.07 -30.51 -12.04
C PRO A 455 -21.33 -31.06 -11.36
N LYS A 456 -21.28 -31.41 -10.07
CA LYS A 456 -22.45 -31.92 -9.33
C LYS A 456 -23.61 -30.93 -9.25
N LEU A 457 -23.34 -29.61 -9.39
CA LEU A 457 -24.36 -28.57 -9.39
C LEU A 457 -24.75 -28.11 -10.80
N HIS A 458 -24.16 -28.71 -11.84
CA HIS A 458 -24.26 -28.21 -13.21
C HIS A 458 -24.02 -26.70 -13.29
N LEU A 459 -22.96 -26.23 -12.60
CA LEU A 459 -22.60 -24.82 -12.52
C LEU A 459 -21.19 -24.58 -13.07
N THR A 460 -21.07 -23.60 -13.98
CA THR A 460 -19.80 -23.07 -14.45
C THR A 460 -19.81 -21.56 -14.27
N VAL A 461 -18.79 -21.01 -13.63
CA VAL A 461 -18.56 -19.57 -13.46
C VAL A 461 -17.30 -19.23 -14.23
N LEU A 462 -17.39 -18.28 -15.16
CA LEU A 462 -16.27 -17.72 -15.90
C LEU A 462 -16.13 -16.24 -15.52
N THR A 463 -14.91 -15.78 -15.41
CA THR A 463 -14.59 -14.38 -15.11
C THR A 463 -13.90 -13.71 -16.30
N THR A 464 -13.58 -12.45 -16.16
CA THR A 464 -12.78 -11.74 -17.16
C THR A 464 -11.40 -12.39 -17.38
N HIS A 465 -10.91 -13.13 -16.38
CA HIS A 465 -9.63 -13.83 -16.44
C HIS A 465 -9.65 -14.97 -17.47
N GLU A 466 -10.70 -15.79 -17.49
CA GLU A 466 -10.85 -16.88 -18.45
C GLU A 466 -11.27 -16.41 -19.83
N LEU A 467 -12.12 -15.38 -19.89
CA LEU A 467 -12.75 -14.92 -21.13
C LEU A 467 -11.79 -14.13 -22.02
N PHE A 468 -10.90 -13.33 -21.44
CA PHE A 468 -10.08 -12.40 -22.20
C PHE A 468 -8.60 -12.66 -22.00
N THR A 469 -7.77 -12.37 -22.99
CA THR A 469 -6.32 -12.34 -22.84
C THR A 469 -5.95 -11.36 -21.70
N GLN A 470 -5.08 -11.79 -20.80
CA GLN A 470 -4.58 -10.93 -19.73
C GLN A 470 -4.01 -9.64 -20.32
N ALA A 471 -4.73 -8.55 -20.23
CA ALA A 471 -4.05 -7.27 -20.03
C ALA A 471 -3.29 -7.44 -18.70
N LYS A 472 -1.94 -7.29 -18.73
CA LYS A 472 -1.10 -7.35 -17.52
C LYS A 472 -1.86 -6.71 -16.37
N HIS A 473 -2.13 -7.47 -15.32
CA HIS A 473 -2.77 -6.95 -14.12
C HIS A 473 -2.04 -5.67 -13.71
N SER A 474 -2.75 -4.55 -13.76
CA SER A 474 -2.34 -3.39 -12.98
C SER A 474 -2.36 -3.85 -11.53
N ALA A 475 -1.21 -3.79 -10.88
CA ALA A 475 -1.07 -4.02 -9.45
C ALA A 475 -2.19 -3.31 -8.69
N PRO A 476 -2.65 -3.85 -7.54
CA PRO A 476 -3.69 -3.22 -6.75
C PRO A 476 -3.41 -1.75 -6.59
N ARG A 477 -4.43 -0.91 -6.70
CA ARG A 477 -4.34 0.55 -6.58
C ARG A 477 -3.90 0.92 -5.16
N THR A 478 -2.63 0.70 -4.85
CA THR A 478 -1.95 1.42 -3.79
C THR A 478 -1.85 2.87 -4.24
N ARG A 479 -2.47 3.79 -3.52
CA ARG A 479 -2.25 5.23 -3.69
C ARG A 479 -0.73 5.47 -3.64
N LYS A 480 -0.14 5.78 -4.79
CA LYS A 480 1.28 6.06 -4.93
C LYS A 480 1.61 7.30 -4.11
N ILE A 481 2.37 7.11 -3.07
CA ILE A 481 3.11 8.20 -2.43
C ILE A 481 4.23 8.60 -3.39
N ALA A 482 4.27 9.87 -3.76
CA ALA A 482 5.23 10.43 -4.70
C ALA A 482 6.64 10.53 -4.11
N ASN A 483 7.63 10.35 -5.01
CA ASN A 483 9.03 10.74 -4.94
C ASN A 483 9.99 9.94 -4.08
N SER A 484 10.49 8.88 -4.70
CA SER A 484 11.91 8.51 -4.67
C SER A 484 12.18 7.64 -5.91
N GLU A 485 13.30 7.81 -6.59
CA GLU A 485 13.74 6.84 -7.61
C GLU A 485 14.02 5.52 -6.92
N ARG A 486 13.03 4.65 -6.91
CA ARG A 486 13.15 3.29 -6.39
C ARG A 486 13.84 2.46 -7.45
N LEU A 487 14.83 1.67 -7.03
CA LEU A 487 15.42 0.64 -7.85
C LEU A 487 14.31 -0.27 -8.39
N LYS A 488 14.09 -0.24 -9.69
CA LYS A 488 13.09 -1.06 -10.38
C LYS A 488 13.59 -2.48 -10.67
N SER A 489 14.91 -2.68 -10.58
CA SER A 489 15.57 -3.96 -10.84
C SER A 489 16.92 -4.02 -10.12
N TYR A 490 17.32 -5.20 -9.62
CA TYR A 490 18.64 -5.47 -9.04
C TYR A 490 19.78 -5.33 -10.06
N ASN A 491 19.48 -5.36 -11.36
CA ASN A 491 20.44 -5.15 -12.44
C ASN A 491 21.03 -3.72 -12.49
N GLU A 492 20.45 -2.78 -11.72
CA GLU A 492 20.96 -1.40 -11.63
C GLU A 492 22.08 -1.24 -10.58
N LEU A 493 22.31 -2.27 -9.74
CA LEU A 493 23.36 -2.29 -8.72
C LEU A 493 24.57 -3.11 -9.17
N ASN A 494 25.75 -2.51 -9.11
CA ASN A 494 27.01 -3.21 -9.31
C ASN A 494 27.64 -3.56 -7.95
N VAL A 495 28.29 -4.72 -7.87
CA VAL A 495 29.04 -5.12 -6.66
C VAL A 495 30.07 -4.05 -6.33
N GLY A 496 30.04 -3.57 -5.09
CA GLY A 496 30.88 -2.45 -4.63
C GLY A 496 30.16 -1.10 -4.57
N ASP A 497 28.97 -0.97 -5.16
CA ASP A 497 28.15 0.25 -5.07
C ASP A 497 27.77 0.53 -3.62
N TYR A 498 27.72 1.82 -3.28
CA TYR A 498 27.16 2.26 -2.02
C TYR A 498 25.63 2.37 -2.15
N VAL A 499 24.93 1.86 -1.15
CA VAL A 499 23.47 1.86 -1.09
C VAL A 499 23.01 2.45 0.23
N VAL A 500 21.85 3.04 0.24
CA VAL A 500 21.21 3.57 1.44
C VAL A 500 20.00 2.71 1.77
N HIS A 501 20.03 2.05 2.90
CA HIS A 501 18.87 1.37 3.45
C HIS A 501 18.07 2.32 4.34
N ILE A 502 16.74 2.34 4.19
CA ILE A 502 15.86 3.30 4.88
C ILE A 502 16.04 3.31 6.40
N ASN A 503 16.32 2.15 7.00
CA ASN A 503 16.45 2.02 8.47
C ASN A 503 17.90 1.89 8.96
N HIS A 504 18.85 1.45 8.09
CA HIS A 504 20.21 1.12 8.48
C HIS A 504 21.28 2.06 7.93
N GLY A 505 20.87 2.99 7.06
CA GLY A 505 21.78 3.98 6.48
C GLY A 505 22.68 3.43 5.38
N ILE A 506 23.85 4.01 5.22
CA ILE A 506 24.75 3.73 4.13
C ILE A 506 25.52 2.43 4.35
N GLY A 507 25.33 1.48 3.42
CA GLY A 507 26.07 0.23 3.33
C GLY A 507 26.73 0.08 1.96
N ARG A 508 27.46 -1.02 1.74
CA ARG A 508 28.07 -1.37 0.46
C ARG A 508 27.49 -2.67 -0.06
N TYR A 509 26.97 -2.65 -1.27
CA TYR A 509 26.44 -3.84 -1.93
C TYR A 509 27.56 -4.81 -2.27
N GLU A 510 27.44 -6.07 -1.82
CA GLU A 510 28.43 -7.13 -2.08
C GLU A 510 27.95 -8.20 -3.08
N GLY A 511 26.75 -8.06 -3.60
CA GLY A 511 26.21 -8.97 -4.62
C GLY A 511 24.98 -9.70 -4.17
N LEU A 512 24.45 -10.54 -5.06
CA LEU A 512 23.36 -11.47 -4.78
C LEU A 512 23.93 -12.74 -4.17
N GLN A 513 23.27 -13.25 -3.15
CA GLN A 513 23.56 -14.55 -2.58
C GLN A 513 22.27 -15.36 -2.63
N THR A 514 22.29 -16.45 -3.40
CA THR A 514 21.19 -17.38 -3.42
C THR A 514 21.28 -18.26 -2.19
N ILE A 515 20.33 -18.14 -1.29
CA ILE A 515 20.22 -18.98 -0.11
C ILE A 515 19.22 -20.09 -0.43
N GLU A 516 19.67 -21.32 -0.36
CA GLU A 516 18.84 -22.50 -0.52
C GLU A 516 18.15 -22.77 0.82
N ALA A 517 16.89 -22.36 0.95
CA ALA A 517 16.05 -22.70 2.08
C ALA A 517 14.89 -23.60 1.57
N ASP A 518 14.85 -24.80 2.07
CA ASP A 518 13.79 -25.81 1.90
C ASP A 518 13.10 -25.89 0.53
N GLY A 519 13.87 -26.34 -0.47
CA GLY A 519 13.33 -26.70 -1.80
C GLY A 519 13.06 -25.49 -2.73
N GLY A 520 13.34 -24.26 -2.30
CA GLY A 520 13.28 -23.05 -3.10
C GLY A 520 14.60 -22.26 -3.03
N LYS A 521 15.12 -21.83 -4.18
CA LYS A 521 16.24 -20.89 -4.26
C LYS A 521 15.68 -19.48 -4.20
N GLN A 522 16.01 -18.72 -3.14
CA GLN A 522 15.65 -17.32 -3.03
C GLN A 522 16.90 -16.46 -3.04
N ASP A 523 16.88 -15.39 -3.86
CA ASP A 523 18.00 -14.47 -3.99
C ASP A 523 17.90 -13.32 -2.98
N TYR A 524 19.01 -13.07 -2.27
CA TYR A 524 19.15 -11.99 -1.31
C TYR A 524 20.25 -11.03 -1.75
N LEU A 525 20.00 -9.74 -1.60
CA LEU A 525 21.04 -8.72 -1.71
C LEU A 525 21.86 -8.69 -0.41
N THR A 526 23.16 -8.85 -0.53
CA THR A 526 24.07 -8.75 0.62
C THR A 526 24.61 -7.33 0.69
N ILE A 527 24.38 -6.66 1.81
CA ILE A 527 24.88 -5.30 2.08
C ILE A 527 25.79 -5.33 3.31
N ALA A 528 27.04 -4.90 3.11
CA ALA A 528 28.04 -4.80 4.17
C ALA A 528 28.00 -3.42 4.82
N TYR A 529 28.13 -3.40 6.15
CA TYR A 529 28.20 -2.24 7.02
C TYR A 529 29.53 -2.16 7.78
N GLN A 530 29.69 -1.22 8.70
CA GLN A 530 30.89 -1.16 9.55
C GLN A 530 31.08 -2.44 10.36
N GLN A 531 32.32 -2.75 10.71
CA GLN A 531 32.70 -3.93 11.53
C GLN A 531 32.37 -5.28 10.88
N ASN A 532 32.34 -5.35 9.53
CA ASN A 532 31.99 -6.55 8.78
C ASN A 532 30.55 -7.08 9.01
N ALA A 533 29.68 -6.29 9.62
CA ALA A 533 28.30 -6.66 9.77
C ALA A 533 27.60 -6.66 8.40
N LYS A 534 26.75 -7.65 8.13
CA LYS A 534 26.04 -7.81 6.86
C LYS A 534 24.54 -7.92 7.09
N ILE A 535 23.76 -7.40 6.16
CA ILE A 535 22.32 -7.62 6.07
C ILE A 535 22.01 -8.34 4.76
N PHE A 536 21.11 -9.30 4.84
CA PHE A 536 20.57 -10.03 3.69
C PHE A 536 19.13 -9.53 3.44
N ILE A 537 18.89 -8.93 2.27
CA ILE A 537 17.59 -8.35 1.94
C ILE A 537 17.01 -9.15 0.76
N PRO A 538 15.83 -9.74 0.89
CA PRO A 538 15.18 -10.43 -0.23
C PRO A 538 15.04 -9.52 -1.45
N VAL A 539 15.22 -10.05 -2.65
CA VAL A 539 15.06 -9.27 -3.91
C VAL A 539 13.67 -8.66 -4.04
N THR A 540 12.66 -9.26 -3.39
CA THR A 540 11.30 -8.72 -3.31
C THR A 540 11.20 -7.41 -2.53
N GLN A 541 12.20 -7.08 -1.71
CA GLN A 541 12.25 -5.87 -0.86
C GLN A 541 13.24 -4.81 -1.36
N LEU A 542 13.50 -4.78 -2.64
CA LEU A 542 14.35 -3.76 -3.30
C LEU A 542 13.90 -2.31 -3.03
N ASN A 543 12.64 -2.11 -2.72
CA ASN A 543 12.07 -0.80 -2.38
C ASN A 543 12.65 -0.15 -1.10
N LEU A 544 13.32 -0.94 -0.25
CA LEU A 544 13.97 -0.44 0.96
C LEU A 544 15.38 0.10 0.72
N ILE A 545 15.92 -0.11 -0.48
CA ILE A 545 17.29 0.22 -0.82
C ILE A 545 17.28 1.24 -1.96
N GLN A 546 18.17 2.21 -1.84
CA GLN A 546 18.45 3.17 -2.91
C GLN A 546 19.94 3.22 -3.20
N LYS A 547 20.31 3.41 -4.46
CA LYS A 547 21.70 3.65 -4.82
C LYS A 547 22.13 5.00 -4.22
N TYR A 548 23.26 5.02 -3.56
CA TYR A 548 23.81 6.25 -3.02
C TYR A 548 24.31 7.15 -4.17
N VAL A 549 23.77 8.35 -4.28
CA VAL A 549 24.18 9.36 -5.25
C VAL A 549 24.88 10.48 -4.50
N GLY A 550 26.19 10.58 -4.65
CA GLY A 550 26.99 11.65 -4.03
C GLY A 550 26.90 12.96 -4.81
N ALA A 551 26.99 14.08 -4.13
CA ALA A 551 26.78 15.42 -4.69
C ALA A 551 27.86 15.96 -5.64
N SER A 552 28.92 15.22 -5.96
CA SER A 552 29.94 15.63 -6.98
C SER A 552 30.92 14.51 -7.31
N ASP A 553 31.45 14.53 -8.52
CA ASP A 553 32.46 13.64 -9.10
C ASP A 553 33.86 13.66 -8.41
N VAL A 554 33.99 14.26 -7.23
CA VAL A 554 35.26 14.33 -6.48
C VAL A 554 35.13 13.46 -5.21
N ALA A 555 35.39 12.24 -5.40
CA ALA A 555 35.98 11.17 -4.60
C ALA A 555 36.19 11.38 -3.08
N LYS A 556 35.14 11.47 -2.28
CA LYS A 556 35.21 10.92 -0.93
C LYS A 556 34.19 9.77 -0.82
N LYS A 557 34.72 8.53 -0.69
CA LYS A 557 33.89 7.36 -0.42
C LYS A 557 33.04 7.63 0.82
N PRO A 558 31.72 7.42 0.78
CA PRO A 558 30.87 7.65 1.94
C PRO A 558 31.30 6.70 3.09
N LYS A 559 31.20 7.20 4.30
CA LYS A 559 31.47 6.38 5.49
C LYS A 559 30.29 5.43 5.68
N LEU A 560 30.55 4.13 5.79
CA LEU A 560 29.53 3.14 6.11
C LEU A 560 28.94 3.42 7.48
N ASN A 561 27.65 3.21 7.67
CA ASN A 561 27.02 3.29 8.98
C ASN A 561 27.26 2.02 9.79
N LYS A 562 27.13 2.13 11.13
CA LYS A 562 27.14 0.97 12.03
C LYS A 562 25.71 0.44 12.15
N LEU A 563 25.54 -0.88 12.01
CA LEU A 563 24.25 -1.52 12.25
C LEU A 563 23.81 -1.33 13.71
N GLY A 564 22.55 -0.93 13.93
CA GLY A 564 22.02 -0.66 15.26
C GLY A 564 22.52 0.63 15.92
N GLY A 565 23.27 1.49 15.21
CA GLY A 565 23.78 2.75 15.74
C GLY A 565 22.78 3.91 15.63
N SER A 566 22.83 4.85 16.56
CA SER A 566 21.99 6.07 16.56
C SER A 566 22.42 7.14 15.51
N GLU A 567 23.58 6.96 14.85
CA GLU A 567 24.12 7.92 13.89
C GLU A 567 23.17 8.17 12.70
N TRP A 568 22.54 7.11 12.16
CA TRP A 568 21.62 7.22 11.04
C TRP A 568 20.32 7.95 11.41
N ALA A 569 19.75 7.63 12.58
CA ALA A 569 18.58 8.32 13.11
C ALA A 569 18.86 9.80 13.36
N LYS A 570 20.05 10.15 13.86
CA LYS A 570 20.49 11.55 14.02
C LYS A 570 20.65 12.26 12.68
N THR A 571 21.25 11.59 11.71
CA THR A 571 21.41 12.12 10.33
C THR A 571 20.05 12.37 9.69
N LYS A 572 19.10 11.42 9.78
CA LYS A 572 17.73 11.60 9.26
C LYS A 572 17.06 12.82 9.89
N ARG A 573 17.13 12.99 11.21
CA ARG A 573 16.56 14.16 11.92
C ARG A 573 17.19 15.48 11.48
N GLN A 574 18.52 15.52 11.31
CA GLN A 574 19.20 16.73 10.82
C GLN A 574 18.83 17.07 9.38
N VAL A 575 18.68 16.07 8.52
CA VAL A 575 18.25 16.27 7.13
C VAL A 575 16.78 16.70 7.09
N ALA A 576 15.92 16.09 7.89
CA ALA A 576 14.52 16.48 8.00
C ALA A 576 14.37 17.95 8.45
N ALA A 577 15.10 18.37 9.46
CA ALA A 577 15.10 19.77 9.91
C ALA A 577 15.56 20.75 8.80
N LYS A 578 16.59 20.39 8.04
CA LYS A 578 17.04 21.21 6.91
C LYS A 578 16.03 21.27 5.75
N ILE A 579 15.34 20.15 5.50
CA ILE A 579 14.24 20.10 4.49
C ILE A 579 13.09 21.00 4.98
N GLU A 580 12.85 21.02 6.26
CA GLU A 580 11.85 21.86 6.91
C GLU A 580 12.11 23.36 6.69
N ASP A 581 13.35 23.81 6.95
CA ASP A 581 13.78 25.19 6.69
C ASP A 581 13.59 25.57 5.20
N ILE A 582 13.98 24.66 4.28
CA ILE A 582 13.79 24.87 2.83
C ILE A 582 12.31 24.92 2.44
N ALA A 583 11.45 24.11 3.08
CA ALA A 583 10.02 24.12 2.79
C ALA A 583 9.37 25.43 3.20
N ASP A 584 9.77 26.01 4.33
CA ASP A 584 9.27 27.32 4.79
C ASP A 584 9.71 28.45 3.84
N ASP A 585 10.97 28.45 3.38
CA ASP A 585 11.47 29.39 2.36
C ASP A 585 10.70 29.26 1.03
N LEU A 586 10.38 28.02 0.61
CA LEU A 586 9.60 27.78 -0.59
C LEU A 586 8.14 28.23 -0.46
N LEU A 587 7.51 28.04 0.72
CA LEU A 587 6.16 28.52 0.98
C LEU A 587 6.10 30.06 0.94
N GLU A 588 7.10 30.75 1.52
CA GLU A 588 7.20 32.20 1.46
C GLU A 588 7.38 32.70 0.02
N LEU A 589 8.26 32.03 -0.75
CA LEU A 589 8.46 32.33 -2.16
C LEU A 589 7.20 32.10 -2.99
N TYR A 590 6.47 31.02 -2.72
CA TYR A 590 5.21 30.70 -3.37
C TYR A 590 4.14 31.76 -3.09
N ALA A 591 3.99 32.13 -1.82
CA ALA A 591 3.05 33.18 -1.40
C ALA A 591 3.39 34.56 -2.03
N LYS A 592 4.67 34.92 -2.09
CA LYS A 592 5.14 36.13 -2.77
C LYS A 592 4.81 36.12 -4.26
N ARG A 593 4.97 34.98 -4.93
CA ARG A 593 4.68 34.84 -6.36
C ARG A 593 3.17 34.88 -6.62
N GLU A 594 2.35 34.26 -5.77
CA GLU A 594 0.90 34.30 -5.93
C GLU A 594 0.31 35.71 -5.72
N ALA A 595 0.96 36.54 -4.88
CA ALA A 595 0.61 37.94 -4.68
C ALA A 595 1.06 38.88 -5.81
N GLN A 596 1.95 38.42 -6.71
CA GLN A 596 2.44 39.25 -7.83
C GLN A 596 1.42 39.27 -8.98
N GLN A 597 1.27 40.45 -9.60
CA GLN A 597 0.51 40.58 -10.82
C GLN A 597 1.34 40.08 -12.00
N GLY A 598 0.79 39.11 -12.75
CA GLY A 598 1.38 38.57 -13.96
C GLY A 598 0.93 39.35 -15.21
N TYR A 599 1.53 39.00 -16.33
CA TYR A 599 1.08 39.49 -17.65
C TYR A 599 -0.13 38.65 -18.09
N VAL A 600 -1.20 39.34 -18.50
CA VAL A 600 -2.39 38.71 -19.06
C VAL A 600 -2.18 38.53 -20.56
N PHE A 601 -2.00 37.29 -20.99
CA PHE A 601 -1.88 37.00 -22.42
C PHE A 601 -3.23 37.16 -23.13
N PRO A 602 -3.26 37.67 -24.36
CA PRO A 602 -4.51 37.84 -25.12
C PRO A 602 -5.13 36.46 -25.45
N PRO A 603 -6.44 36.43 -25.76
CA PRO A 603 -7.09 35.27 -26.37
C PRO A 603 -6.38 34.82 -27.66
N ASP A 604 -6.61 33.57 -28.07
CA ASP A 604 -6.01 33.03 -29.27
C ASP A 604 -6.45 33.84 -30.51
N ASP A 605 -5.49 34.27 -31.30
CA ASP A 605 -5.69 34.92 -32.58
C ASP A 605 -5.50 33.93 -33.75
N HIS A 606 -5.57 34.44 -34.97
CA HIS A 606 -5.44 33.63 -36.17
C HIS A 606 -4.05 32.96 -36.32
N ALA A 607 -2.98 33.60 -35.78
CA ALA A 607 -1.65 33.06 -35.83
C ALA A 607 -1.50 31.87 -34.85
N GLN A 608 -2.06 31.97 -33.64
CA GLN A 608 -2.09 30.87 -32.70
C GLN A 608 -2.88 29.67 -33.23
N ILE A 609 -4.05 29.92 -33.81
CA ILE A 609 -4.86 28.85 -34.43
C ILE A 609 -4.09 28.17 -35.56
N LYS A 610 -3.45 28.95 -36.43
CA LYS A 610 -2.63 28.43 -37.53
C LYS A 610 -1.43 27.61 -37.00
N PHE A 611 -0.80 28.05 -35.92
CA PHE A 611 0.28 27.28 -35.25
C PHE A 611 -0.26 25.96 -34.70
N ASP A 612 -1.39 25.98 -34.03
CA ASP A 612 -2.01 24.78 -33.45
C ASP A 612 -2.39 23.77 -34.56
N ASP A 613 -3.05 24.24 -35.63
CA ASP A 613 -3.51 23.42 -36.78
C ASP A 613 -2.32 22.84 -37.59
N SER A 614 -1.15 23.46 -37.57
CA SER A 614 0.05 22.96 -38.26
C SER A 614 0.69 21.72 -37.61
N PHE A 615 0.17 21.25 -36.49
CA PHE A 615 0.61 20.01 -35.86
C PHE A 615 0.18 18.81 -36.70
N GLY A 616 1.16 18.03 -37.19
CA GLY A 616 0.94 16.95 -38.14
C GLY A 616 0.30 15.66 -37.60
N TYR A 617 -0.13 15.63 -36.33
CA TYR A 617 -0.69 14.45 -35.68
C TYR A 617 -2.01 14.81 -34.98
N PRO A 618 -2.97 13.87 -34.86
CA PRO A 618 -4.18 14.12 -34.09
C PRO A 618 -3.83 14.18 -32.59
N GLU A 619 -4.32 15.20 -31.91
CA GLU A 619 -4.17 15.35 -30.48
C GLU A 619 -5.01 14.34 -29.70
N THR A 620 -4.49 13.88 -28.59
CA THR A 620 -5.27 13.08 -27.66
C THR A 620 -6.21 13.98 -26.83
N PRO A 621 -7.34 13.46 -26.32
CA PRO A 621 -8.25 14.23 -25.46
C PRO A 621 -7.56 14.91 -24.26
N ASP A 622 -6.54 14.26 -23.68
CA ASP A 622 -5.78 14.80 -22.55
C ASP A 622 -4.83 15.93 -22.99
N GLN A 623 -4.27 15.85 -24.20
CA GLN A 623 -3.48 16.95 -24.76
C GLN A 623 -4.35 18.18 -25.00
N ILE A 624 -5.52 18.02 -25.64
CA ILE A 624 -6.46 19.12 -25.88
C ILE A 624 -6.85 19.78 -24.57
N ARG A 625 -7.27 19.01 -23.57
CA ARG A 625 -7.63 19.53 -22.26
C ARG A 625 -6.48 20.30 -21.61
N SER A 626 -5.27 19.72 -21.62
CA SER A 626 -4.09 20.37 -21.02
C SER A 626 -3.72 21.68 -21.71
N ILE A 627 -3.82 21.74 -23.05
CA ILE A 627 -3.59 22.95 -23.84
C ILE A 627 -4.61 24.05 -23.48
N GLU A 628 -5.88 23.70 -23.41
CA GLU A 628 -6.94 24.64 -23.05
C GLU A 628 -6.75 25.20 -21.63
N GLU A 629 -6.44 24.34 -20.66
CA GLU A 629 -6.17 24.73 -19.28
C GLU A 629 -4.96 25.66 -19.17
N ILE A 630 -3.87 25.39 -19.88
CA ILE A 630 -2.68 26.24 -19.94
C ILE A 630 -3.03 27.61 -20.52
N LYS A 631 -3.75 27.64 -21.63
CA LYS A 631 -4.17 28.90 -22.27
C LYS A 631 -5.05 29.74 -21.34
N VAL A 632 -5.98 29.11 -20.64
CA VAL A 632 -6.82 29.78 -19.63
C VAL A 632 -5.98 30.33 -18.48
N ASP A 633 -5.00 29.57 -17.99
CA ASP A 633 -4.12 30.04 -16.91
C ASP A 633 -3.24 31.21 -17.34
N MET A 634 -2.72 31.21 -18.58
CA MET A 634 -1.93 32.31 -19.14
C MET A 634 -2.76 33.61 -19.32
N GLN A 635 -4.07 33.52 -19.43
CA GLN A 635 -4.98 34.66 -19.54
C GLN A 635 -5.40 35.26 -18.20
N LYS A 636 -4.94 34.70 -17.06
CA LYS A 636 -5.20 35.22 -15.72
C LYS A 636 -4.20 36.32 -15.34
N LEU A 637 -4.60 37.24 -14.45
CA LEU A 637 -3.76 38.32 -13.95
C LEU A 637 -2.58 37.84 -13.08
N ARG A 638 -2.57 36.60 -12.67
CA ARG A 638 -1.49 35.99 -11.87
C ARG A 638 -0.53 35.17 -12.74
N PRO A 639 0.76 35.09 -12.39
CA PRO A 639 1.68 34.21 -13.10
C PRO A 639 1.23 32.76 -13.05
N MET A 640 1.27 32.08 -14.19
CA MET A 640 0.95 30.64 -14.24
C MET A 640 2.06 29.83 -13.56
N ASP A 641 1.67 28.90 -12.69
CA ASP A 641 2.52 27.86 -12.17
C ASP A 641 1.81 26.51 -12.34
N ARG A 642 2.26 25.72 -13.30
CA ARG A 642 1.57 24.50 -13.69
C ARG A 642 2.55 23.33 -13.87
N LEU A 643 2.21 22.18 -13.31
CA LEU A 643 2.90 20.93 -13.53
C LEU A 643 2.14 20.09 -14.57
N LEU A 644 2.78 19.80 -15.72
CA LEU A 644 2.27 18.90 -16.75
C LEU A 644 2.92 17.51 -16.56
N VAL A 645 2.10 16.51 -16.24
CA VAL A 645 2.54 15.12 -16.02
C VAL A 645 2.04 14.23 -17.14
N GLY A 646 2.91 13.35 -17.65
CA GLY A 646 2.57 12.37 -18.67
C GLY A 646 3.74 11.43 -18.94
N ASP A 647 3.47 10.24 -19.47
CA ASP A 647 4.51 9.26 -19.79
C ASP A 647 5.40 9.71 -20.95
N VAL A 648 6.55 9.02 -21.13
CA VAL A 648 7.48 9.28 -22.24
C VAL A 648 6.79 8.98 -23.57
N GLY A 649 6.92 9.90 -24.54
CA GLY A 649 6.30 9.75 -25.87
C GLY A 649 4.87 10.29 -26.00
N PHE A 650 4.23 10.75 -24.93
CA PHE A 650 2.84 11.28 -24.96
C PHE A 650 2.75 12.77 -25.37
N GLY A 651 3.73 13.30 -26.08
CA GLY A 651 3.65 14.61 -26.71
C GLY A 651 3.64 15.81 -25.75
N LYS A 652 4.17 15.71 -24.51
CA LYS A 652 4.29 16.83 -23.56
C LYS A 652 4.98 18.04 -24.17
N THR A 653 5.94 17.82 -25.05
CA THR A 653 6.70 18.88 -25.72
C THR A 653 5.80 19.74 -26.61
N GLU A 654 4.87 19.13 -27.36
CA GLU A 654 3.93 19.88 -28.21
C GLU A 654 3.02 20.78 -27.36
N VAL A 655 2.48 20.26 -26.25
CA VAL A 655 1.69 21.05 -25.30
C VAL A 655 2.48 22.26 -24.79
N ALA A 656 3.78 22.07 -24.45
CA ALA A 656 4.65 23.15 -24.04
C ALA A 656 4.92 24.16 -25.18
N LEU A 657 5.13 23.69 -26.41
CA LEU A 657 5.40 24.55 -27.55
C LEU A 657 4.26 25.50 -27.88
N ARG A 658 3.00 25.10 -27.67
CA ARG A 658 1.82 25.99 -27.85
C ARG A 658 1.83 27.13 -26.83
N ALA A 659 2.25 26.88 -25.60
CA ALA A 659 2.45 27.93 -24.61
C ALA A 659 3.64 28.84 -24.95
N VAL A 660 4.75 28.27 -25.44
CA VAL A 660 5.91 29.02 -25.92
C VAL A 660 5.52 29.95 -27.06
N PHE A 661 4.77 29.44 -28.05
CA PHE A 661 4.28 30.25 -29.17
C PHE A 661 3.42 31.41 -28.70
N LYS A 662 2.44 31.13 -27.83
CA LYS A 662 1.55 32.16 -27.27
C LYS A 662 2.31 33.29 -26.57
N ALA A 663 3.35 32.93 -25.80
CA ALA A 663 4.17 33.90 -25.09
C ALA A 663 5.05 34.72 -26.05
N ALA A 664 5.75 34.07 -26.98
CA ALA A 664 6.65 34.71 -27.95
C ALA A 664 5.85 35.61 -28.92
N HIS A 665 4.72 35.15 -29.42
CA HIS A 665 3.83 35.92 -30.30
C HIS A 665 3.23 37.14 -29.61
N SER A 666 3.07 37.09 -28.28
CA SER A 666 2.67 38.24 -27.46
C SER A 666 3.82 39.19 -27.10
N GLY A 667 5.00 39.05 -27.71
CA GLY A 667 6.17 39.89 -27.50
C GLY A 667 6.88 39.65 -26.15
N LYS A 668 6.73 38.46 -25.56
CA LYS A 668 7.45 38.06 -24.35
C LYS A 668 8.56 37.08 -24.67
N GLN A 669 9.70 37.22 -23.99
CA GLN A 669 10.79 36.27 -24.11
C GLN A 669 10.52 35.01 -23.30
N VAL A 670 10.91 33.85 -23.86
CA VAL A 670 10.71 32.53 -23.27
C VAL A 670 12.04 31.84 -23.04
N ALA A 671 12.28 31.38 -21.83
CA ALA A 671 13.41 30.51 -21.49
C ALA A 671 12.90 29.06 -21.40
N PHE A 672 13.39 28.19 -22.30
CA PHE A 672 13.06 26.78 -22.32
C PHE A 672 14.22 25.96 -21.75
N LEU A 673 14.04 25.40 -20.55
CA LEU A 673 15.08 24.71 -19.83
C LEU A 673 14.99 23.18 -20.02
N ALA A 674 16.12 22.54 -20.37
CA ALA A 674 16.21 21.09 -20.43
C ALA A 674 17.38 20.56 -19.58
N PRO A 675 17.28 19.39 -18.96
CA PRO A 675 18.27 18.90 -18.00
C PRO A 675 19.63 18.50 -18.65
N THR A 676 19.63 18.11 -19.92
CA THR A 676 20.84 17.66 -20.61
C THR A 676 21.05 18.41 -21.92
N THR A 677 22.30 18.50 -22.36
CA THR A 677 22.66 19.15 -23.62
C THR A 677 22.10 18.45 -24.85
N ILE A 678 21.90 17.13 -24.78
CA ILE A 678 21.27 16.35 -25.85
C ILE A 678 19.81 16.75 -26.02
N LEU A 679 19.08 16.85 -24.91
CA LEU A 679 17.69 17.30 -24.93
C LEU A 679 17.55 18.76 -25.38
N VAL A 680 18.48 19.63 -24.99
CA VAL A 680 18.54 21.02 -25.48
C VAL A 680 18.61 21.02 -27.00
N GLN A 681 19.51 20.21 -27.59
CA GLN A 681 19.66 20.14 -29.03
C GLN A 681 18.40 19.59 -29.72
N GLN A 682 17.81 18.52 -29.19
CA GLN A 682 16.56 17.97 -29.73
C GLN A 682 15.41 18.99 -29.68
N HIS A 683 15.23 19.67 -28.55
CA HIS A 683 14.19 20.67 -28.41
C HIS A 683 14.41 21.86 -29.35
N TYR A 684 15.67 22.30 -29.49
CA TYR A 684 16.01 23.36 -30.43
C TYR A 684 15.66 23.00 -31.88
N GLU A 685 16.06 21.81 -32.35
CA GLU A 685 15.73 21.32 -33.70
C GLU A 685 14.19 21.16 -33.88
N THR A 686 13.51 20.63 -32.89
CA THR A 686 12.04 20.51 -32.89
C THR A 686 11.39 21.89 -32.99
N MET A 687 11.88 22.87 -32.24
CA MET A 687 11.36 24.24 -32.31
C MET A 687 11.62 24.87 -33.66
N LEU A 688 12.81 24.76 -34.22
CA LEU A 688 13.12 25.29 -35.57
C LEU A 688 12.17 24.71 -36.63
N ALA A 689 11.91 23.42 -36.57
CA ALA A 689 10.98 22.77 -37.49
C ALA A 689 9.54 23.25 -37.26
N ARG A 690 9.11 23.35 -36.02
CA ARG A 690 7.72 23.67 -35.65
C ARG A 690 7.37 25.14 -35.86
N PHE A 691 8.37 26.04 -35.75
CA PHE A 691 8.21 27.48 -35.94
C PHE A 691 8.61 27.94 -37.36
N SER A 692 8.85 27.02 -38.30
CA SER A 692 9.30 27.35 -39.67
C SER A 692 8.39 28.32 -40.42
N ASP A 693 7.07 28.29 -40.17
CA ASP A 693 6.08 29.16 -40.78
C ASP A 693 5.97 30.54 -40.10
N PHE A 694 6.76 30.77 -39.04
CA PHE A 694 6.76 31.99 -38.23
C PHE A 694 8.21 32.53 -38.06
N PRO A 695 8.83 32.96 -39.15
CA PRO A 695 10.25 33.38 -39.14
C PRO A 695 10.52 34.66 -38.33
N GLU A 696 9.49 35.40 -37.96
CA GLU A 696 9.55 36.53 -37.03
C GLU A 696 9.93 36.13 -35.62
N ILE A 697 9.65 34.90 -35.17
CA ILE A 697 10.02 34.40 -33.83
C ILE A 697 11.42 33.79 -33.91
N LYS A 698 12.37 34.43 -33.25
CA LYS A 698 13.80 34.03 -33.28
C LYS A 698 14.12 33.14 -32.09
N ILE A 699 14.75 32.00 -32.38
CA ILE A 699 15.11 30.99 -31.40
C ILE A 699 16.64 30.91 -31.26
N GLY A 700 17.14 31.07 -30.06
CA GLY A 700 18.54 30.91 -29.69
C GLY A 700 18.79 29.69 -28.81
N VAL A 701 20.06 29.20 -28.79
CA VAL A 701 20.46 28.07 -27.94
C VAL A 701 21.65 28.42 -27.09
N LEU A 702 21.55 28.19 -25.76
CA LEU A 702 22.67 28.36 -24.82
C LEU A 702 23.08 26.99 -24.27
N SER A 703 24.17 26.44 -24.76
CA SER A 703 24.70 25.17 -24.32
C SER A 703 26.22 25.14 -24.28
N ARG A 704 26.81 24.11 -23.67
CA ARG A 704 28.27 23.91 -23.66
C ARG A 704 28.85 23.54 -25.04
N PHE A 705 28.03 23.22 -26.01
CA PHE A 705 28.44 22.94 -27.37
C PHE A 705 28.66 24.20 -28.19
N GLN A 706 28.21 25.36 -27.73
CA GLN A 706 28.46 26.67 -28.32
C GLN A 706 29.76 27.23 -27.80
N THR A 707 30.48 27.95 -28.68
CA THR A 707 31.69 28.65 -28.26
C THR A 707 31.38 29.77 -27.26
N PRO A 708 32.33 30.18 -26.40
CA PRO A 708 32.11 31.31 -25.50
C PRO A 708 31.65 32.58 -26.19
N THR A 709 32.16 32.84 -27.42
CA THR A 709 31.80 33.99 -28.24
C THR A 709 30.35 33.90 -28.73
N GLN A 710 29.92 32.74 -29.19
CA GLN A 710 28.51 32.51 -29.59
C GLN A 710 27.52 32.67 -28.43
N ASN A 711 27.87 32.09 -27.27
CA ASN A 711 27.07 32.27 -26.07
C ASN A 711 26.95 33.75 -25.67
N LYS A 712 28.03 34.52 -25.76
CA LYS A 712 28.02 35.95 -25.48
C LYS A 712 27.10 36.72 -26.44
N MET A 713 27.18 36.42 -27.74
CA MET A 713 26.31 37.03 -28.76
C MET A 713 24.84 36.75 -28.48
N ILE A 714 24.47 35.52 -28.13
CA ILE A 714 23.09 35.16 -27.81
C ILE A 714 22.59 35.91 -26.59
N ILE A 715 23.43 36.07 -25.55
CA ILE A 715 23.08 36.84 -24.37
C ILE A 715 22.87 38.35 -24.73
N GLU A 716 23.75 38.91 -25.56
CA GLU A 716 23.58 40.30 -26.06
C GLU A 716 22.30 40.46 -26.89
N GLN A 717 21.99 39.51 -27.76
CA GLN A 717 20.75 39.50 -28.54
C GLN A 717 19.49 39.33 -27.69
N LEU A 718 19.56 38.53 -26.61
CA LEU A 718 18.47 38.42 -25.63
C LEU A 718 18.26 39.76 -24.89
N GLN A 719 19.33 40.42 -24.47
CA GLN A 719 19.26 41.73 -23.81
C GLN A 719 18.68 42.82 -24.72
N ASN A 720 18.91 42.72 -26.01
CA ASN A 720 18.41 43.64 -27.02
C ASN A 720 17.00 43.27 -27.54
N HIS A 721 16.37 42.22 -27.01
CA HIS A 721 15.11 41.69 -27.49
C HIS A 721 15.11 41.23 -28.97
N GLU A 722 16.27 40.78 -29.45
CA GLU A 722 16.41 40.22 -30.80
C GLU A 722 16.13 38.72 -30.88
N ILE A 723 16.10 38.04 -29.73
CA ILE A 723 15.74 36.63 -29.58
C ILE A 723 14.52 36.53 -28.70
N ASP A 724 13.49 35.80 -29.15
CA ASP A 724 12.21 35.61 -28.46
C ASP A 724 12.20 34.35 -27.58
N VAL A 725 12.89 33.29 -28.05
CA VAL A 725 12.94 32.00 -27.33
C VAL A 725 14.40 31.56 -27.17
N VAL A 726 14.82 31.25 -25.95
CA VAL A 726 16.14 30.66 -25.70
C VAL A 726 15.99 29.27 -25.08
N VAL A 727 16.64 28.29 -25.69
CA VAL A 727 16.70 26.90 -25.21
C VAL A 727 18.04 26.63 -24.55
N GLY A 728 18.09 26.09 -23.35
CA GLY A 728 19.34 25.80 -22.68
C GLY A 728 19.24 24.88 -21.48
N THR A 729 20.41 24.56 -20.89
CA THR A 729 20.49 23.82 -19.64
C THR A 729 20.34 24.80 -18.44
N HIS A 730 20.49 24.29 -17.21
CA HIS A 730 20.52 25.12 -15.98
C HIS A 730 21.47 26.35 -16.06
N ARG A 731 22.33 26.42 -17.04
CA ARG A 731 23.14 27.61 -17.36
C ARG A 731 22.27 28.84 -17.69
N LEU A 732 21.01 28.67 -18.08
CA LEU A 732 20.07 29.77 -18.25
C LEU A 732 19.74 30.50 -16.94
N LEU A 733 20.05 29.90 -15.80
CA LEU A 733 19.76 30.41 -14.46
C LEU A 733 20.99 31.08 -13.81
N SER A 734 22.16 31.10 -14.46
CA SER A 734 23.43 31.60 -13.91
C SER A 734 23.91 32.88 -14.57
#